data_d84c038d613103c0cab251ac4859d670
#
_entry.id   d84c038d613103c0cab251ac4859d670
#
_cell.length_a   1.000
_cell.length_b   1.000
_cell.length_c   1.000
_cell.angle_alpha   90.00
_cell.angle_beta   90.00
_cell.angle_gamma   90.00
#
_symmetry.space_group_name_H-M   'P 1'
#
loop_
_entity.id
_entity.type
_entity.pdbx_description
1 polymer ?
#
loop_
_entity_poly.entity_id
_entity_poly.type
_entity_poly.pdbx_seq_one_letter_code
_entity_poly.pdbx_strand_id
1 'polypeptide(L)'
;MEIRENFLKIMFVLLGIAHAPIVYGAVDKTLVSWVYLEDESVRAGSIMTLQNGSEFDGIVFGELMTGKWMAGSDNWKRSEKNQEKYPDKDSAAGSLVQMAIVYQKDLISIFREGNPYASYPATNIDLLSKDNNFVVFGKRHMGGGGGISGMIEDARIYDRALTINEIKELVPNELSEIKSYAWWSFEDDASEQTGRFPHHELRIGARVKNGKLMLHRGAVLIAAKSKETARRGSQVPLLDEPYVPETPRMPIDPPDNWPIFHLFHPDVDLGAPYDPNSAIYYKGKYHLHYIYRNRAGISYAHVSSSDMVRWKWHPTVLVPQVNRHGMFSGTAFLTKEGKPAHAYCGWGSNRNWIQHAIDDDLDEWSEPEVMIPSDETGKLMVNEPYFDPDVWIMDGLYYGLNGRSSHQSPLIMKSDDLKDWEHIGELFHPDFDEEKLGVNKEEDISCPNFFKLGDKWVLTCISHRLGCRYFIGDFKDEQYLPEYHAVIGGNSRRYFAPESLRTPDGRRVNWSWFINGNGKDHRGTQSLPTEMSLDSNNRMCFRPIRELETLRYAEKEKTFIQMKKDSAELIDEMKGDHCEIELVIANTGNRSFGIDVLCNDEGRDGLRIKVNREKNLLEVGDQNGDFILESGEPLSLRIFVDACLVEVFANEKQVVMADKKRPAGSKIKDRIALFSGESDLLIDRLSFWKMKSSYH
;
A
#
# COMPACT_ATOMS: atom_id res chain seq x y z
N MET A 1 -58.63 31.75 1.53
CA MET A 1 -59.70 30.79 1.88
C MET A 1 -59.08 29.85 2.85
N GLU A 2 -58.83 30.28 4.07
CA GLU A 2 -59.77 30.28 5.22
C GLU A 2 -60.38 28.90 5.51
N ILE A 3 -60.21 28.59 6.81
CA ILE A 3 -61.01 27.71 7.64
C ILE A 3 -60.32 26.33 7.81
N ARG A 4 -59.79 25.89 8.98
CA ARG A 4 -60.27 26.04 10.38
C ARG A 4 -59.14 25.83 11.39
N GLU A 5 -58.95 26.84 12.17
CA GLU A 5 -58.50 26.73 13.57
C GLU A 5 -59.59 26.08 14.46
N ASN A 6 -59.07 25.63 15.60
CA ASN A 6 -59.76 25.36 16.87
C ASN A 6 -60.46 24.01 17.07
N PHE A 7 -59.86 23.22 18.00
CA PHE A 7 -60.45 22.78 19.28
C PHE A 7 -59.53 21.75 19.92
N LEU A 8 -58.82 22.03 20.94
CA LEU A 8 -59.08 21.64 22.33
C LEU A 8 -58.01 22.25 23.26
N LYS A 9 -58.41 23.35 23.93
CA LYS A 9 -57.86 23.72 25.23
C LYS A 9 -58.72 22.99 26.26
N ILE A 10 -58.15 22.00 26.97
CA ILE A 10 -58.63 21.56 28.26
C ILE A 10 -57.46 21.50 29.24
N MET A 11 -57.53 22.36 30.13
CA MET A 11 -56.99 22.63 31.43
C MET A 11 -56.56 21.35 32.19
N PHE A 12 -55.22 21.25 32.51
CA PHE A 12 -54.76 20.67 33.77
C PHE A 12 -53.84 21.67 34.46
N VAL A 13 -54.44 22.26 35.48
CA VAL A 13 -53.75 23.02 36.52
C VAL A 13 -53.38 22.04 37.64
N LEU A 14 -52.19 22.21 38.17
CA LEU A 14 -51.63 21.73 39.42
C LEU A 14 -51.01 20.33 39.46
N LEU A 15 -49.70 20.30 39.38
CA LEU A 15 -48.80 20.08 40.52
C LEU A 15 -47.38 20.42 40.07
N GLY A 16 -46.90 21.59 40.51
CA GLY A 16 -45.53 21.99 40.37
C GLY A 16 -44.63 21.06 41.19
N ILE A 17 -44.12 20.04 40.59
CA ILE A 17 -42.83 19.42 40.96
C ILE A 17 -41.83 20.05 40.05
N ALA A 18 -41.12 21.04 40.59
CA ALA A 18 -39.89 21.54 39.98
C ALA A 18 -38.95 20.32 39.88
N HIS A 19 -38.85 19.75 38.69
CA HIS A 19 -37.72 18.93 38.35
C HIS A 19 -36.54 19.89 38.27
N ALA A 20 -35.80 20.01 39.39
CA ALA A 20 -34.43 20.50 39.32
C ALA A 20 -33.74 19.66 38.22
N PRO A 21 -32.96 20.30 37.31
CA PRO A 21 -32.12 19.51 36.40
C PRO A 21 -31.27 18.62 37.30
N ILE A 22 -31.36 17.31 37.12
CA ILE A 22 -30.41 16.38 37.73
C ILE A 22 -29.13 16.75 37.03
N VAL A 23 -28.31 17.58 37.68
CA VAL A 23 -26.93 17.78 37.34
C VAL A 23 -26.31 16.43 37.70
N TYR A 24 -26.14 15.56 36.69
CA TYR A 24 -25.28 14.40 36.82
C TYR A 24 -23.91 14.96 37.22
N GLY A 25 -23.56 14.89 38.50
CA GLY A 25 -22.23 15.18 38.98
C GLY A 25 -21.25 14.27 38.26
N ALA A 26 -20.09 14.78 37.96
CA ALA A 26 -19.02 13.95 37.36
C ALA A 26 -18.83 12.70 38.22
N VAL A 27 -18.86 11.52 37.58
CA VAL A 27 -18.65 10.26 38.29
C VAL A 27 -17.17 10.12 38.57
N ASP A 28 -16.82 9.97 39.85
CA ASP A 28 -15.46 9.64 40.25
C ASP A 28 -15.03 8.31 39.63
N LYS A 29 -13.78 8.20 39.22
CA LYS A 29 -13.25 6.99 38.59
C LYS A 29 -11.79 6.79 38.90
N THR A 30 -11.33 5.54 38.79
CA THR A 30 -9.91 5.18 38.88
C THR A 30 -9.53 4.30 37.68
N LEU A 31 -8.43 4.65 37.05
CA LEU A 31 -7.77 3.82 36.02
C LEU A 31 -6.54 3.19 36.67
N VAL A 32 -6.40 1.85 36.57
CA VAL A 32 -5.25 1.11 37.09
C VAL A 32 -4.70 0.20 36.01
N SER A 33 -3.38 0.12 35.84
CA SER A 33 -2.76 -0.84 34.96
C SER A 33 -1.37 -1.24 35.41
N TRP A 34 -0.99 -2.49 35.16
CA TRP A 34 0.38 -3.00 35.33
C TRP A 34 1.04 -3.09 33.97
N VAL A 35 2.15 -2.37 33.84
CA VAL A 35 2.82 -2.17 32.56
C VAL A 35 4.32 -2.40 32.68
N TYR A 36 4.87 -2.99 31.63
CA TYR A 36 6.30 -3.09 31.38
C TYR A 36 6.60 -2.28 30.11
N LEU A 37 7.47 -1.26 30.20
CA LEU A 37 7.90 -0.47 29.06
C LEU A 37 9.22 -1.03 28.50
N GLU A 38 9.31 -1.18 27.19
CA GLU A 38 10.55 -1.60 26.52
C GLU A 38 11.52 -0.43 26.37
N ASP A 39 10.99 0.80 26.22
CA ASP A 39 11.76 1.99 25.95
C ASP A 39 11.24 3.19 26.75
N GLU A 40 12.15 3.85 27.48
CA GLU A 40 11.85 5.06 28.26
C GLU A 40 11.78 6.33 27.39
N SER A 41 12.28 6.29 26.17
CA SER A 41 12.27 7.43 25.23
C SER A 41 10.91 7.65 24.56
N VAL A 42 9.98 6.70 24.74
CA VAL A 42 8.61 6.77 24.19
C VAL A 42 7.94 8.09 24.59
N ARG A 43 7.36 8.77 23.63
CA ARG A 43 6.59 10.01 23.85
C ARG A 43 5.13 9.84 23.46
N ALA A 44 4.26 10.33 24.33
CA ALA A 44 2.82 10.48 24.09
C ALA A 44 2.06 9.15 23.90
N GLY A 45 2.59 8.03 24.36
CA GLY A 45 1.87 6.76 24.41
C GLY A 45 0.99 6.67 25.65
N SER A 46 -0.16 6.02 25.55
CA SER A 46 -1.01 5.70 26.68
C SER A 46 -1.07 4.22 26.93
N ILE A 47 -0.97 3.85 28.21
CA ILE A 47 -1.19 2.48 28.67
C ILE A 47 -2.66 2.11 28.47
N MET A 48 -3.54 2.96 28.99
CA MET A 48 -4.99 2.82 28.88
C MET A 48 -5.63 4.21 28.82
N THR A 49 -6.56 4.40 27.90
CA THR A 49 -7.33 5.63 27.73
C THR A 49 -8.81 5.30 27.61
N LEU A 50 -9.63 5.88 28.49
CA LEU A 50 -11.09 5.90 28.35
C LEU A 50 -11.48 7.13 27.53
N GLN A 51 -12.15 6.94 26.40
CA GLN A 51 -12.45 7.99 25.42
C GLN A 51 -13.93 8.02 25.01
N ASN A 52 -14.46 9.23 24.79
CA ASN A 52 -15.73 9.47 24.11
C ASN A 52 -15.61 10.69 23.18
N GLY A 53 -15.65 10.47 21.87
CA GLY A 53 -15.40 11.54 20.91
C GLY A 53 -13.99 12.14 21.07
N SER A 54 -13.92 13.46 21.33
CA SER A 54 -12.66 14.16 21.58
C SER A 54 -12.28 14.24 23.07
N GLU A 55 -13.16 13.81 23.96
CA GLU A 55 -12.91 13.80 25.41
C GLU A 55 -12.30 12.47 25.82
N PHE A 56 -11.24 12.52 26.66
CA PHE A 56 -10.60 11.31 27.15
C PHE A 56 -9.84 11.52 28.46
N ASP A 57 -9.71 10.45 29.22
CA ASP A 57 -8.86 10.31 30.41
C ASP A 57 -7.97 9.09 30.22
N GLY A 58 -6.68 9.20 30.57
CA GLY A 58 -5.75 8.09 30.32
C GLY A 58 -4.47 8.15 31.15
N ILE A 59 -3.82 6.99 31.24
CA ILE A 59 -2.48 6.82 31.85
C ILE A 59 -1.45 7.02 30.73
N VAL A 60 -0.77 8.17 30.71
CA VAL A 60 0.13 8.56 29.64
C VAL A 60 1.57 8.64 30.13
N PHE A 61 2.52 8.22 29.30
CA PHE A 61 3.94 8.29 29.60
C PHE A 61 4.68 9.20 28.62
N GLY A 62 5.56 10.06 29.12
CA GLY A 62 6.55 10.80 28.36
C GLY A 62 6.03 11.89 27.41
N GLU A 63 4.77 12.35 27.52
CA GLU A 63 4.21 13.28 26.53
C GLU A 63 4.77 14.70 26.65
N LEU A 64 4.71 15.31 27.82
CA LEU A 64 5.21 16.65 28.08
C LEU A 64 6.69 16.63 28.49
N MET A 65 7.06 15.71 29.35
CA MET A 65 8.44 15.49 29.80
C MET A 65 8.79 14.01 29.65
N THR A 66 9.92 13.73 29.00
CA THR A 66 10.42 12.36 28.84
C THR A 66 10.62 11.66 30.18
N GLY A 67 10.20 10.40 30.29
CA GLY A 67 10.36 9.60 31.51
C GLY A 67 9.40 9.95 32.65
N LYS A 68 8.33 10.73 32.39
CA LYS A 68 7.35 11.08 33.42
C LYS A 68 5.94 10.59 33.08
N TRP A 69 5.26 10.12 34.14
CA TRP A 69 3.85 9.72 34.05
C TRP A 69 2.95 10.94 34.19
N MET A 70 1.81 10.91 33.49
CA MET A 70 0.81 11.95 33.55
C MET A 70 -0.60 11.43 33.33
N ALA A 71 -1.59 12.14 33.86
CA ALA A 71 -2.98 11.96 33.44
C ALA A 71 -3.21 12.68 32.13
N GLY A 72 -3.52 11.89 31.09
CA GLY A 72 -3.90 12.42 29.77
C GLY A 72 -5.30 13.01 29.80
N SER A 73 -5.52 14.07 29.02
CA SER A 73 -6.85 14.65 28.80
C SER A 73 -6.95 15.35 27.44
N ASP A 74 -8.19 15.67 27.05
CA ASP A 74 -8.50 16.35 25.81
C ASP A 74 -7.77 17.70 25.70
N ASN A 75 -6.85 17.82 24.73
CA ASN A 75 -6.04 19.01 24.46
C ASN A 75 -5.39 19.61 25.73
N TRP A 76 -4.96 18.78 26.68
CA TRP A 76 -4.34 19.14 27.97
C TRP A 76 -5.20 20.05 28.86
N LYS A 77 -6.53 20.11 28.65
CA LYS A 77 -7.44 20.93 29.41
C LYS A 77 -7.43 20.60 30.93
N ARG A 78 -7.25 19.30 31.21
CA ARG A 78 -7.27 18.76 32.58
C ARG A 78 -5.96 18.06 32.95
N SER A 79 -4.87 18.29 32.22
CA SER A 79 -3.54 17.76 32.52
C SER A 79 -2.68 18.84 33.18
N GLU A 80 -1.87 18.45 34.14
CA GLU A 80 -0.82 19.35 34.69
C GLU A 80 0.29 19.51 33.63
N LYS A 81 0.54 20.76 33.26
CA LYS A 81 1.55 21.11 32.26
C LYS A 81 2.93 21.29 32.86
N ASN A 82 3.02 21.78 34.10
CA ASN A 82 4.29 21.94 34.80
C ASN A 82 4.63 20.69 35.62
N GLN A 83 5.41 19.81 35.02
CA GLN A 83 5.84 18.54 35.59
C GLN A 83 7.24 18.60 36.24
N GLU A 84 7.81 19.78 36.44
CA GLU A 84 9.13 19.94 37.06
C GLU A 84 9.15 19.38 38.50
N LYS A 85 8.01 19.47 39.20
CA LYS A 85 7.84 18.96 40.57
C LYS A 85 7.52 17.47 40.64
N TYR A 86 7.30 16.80 39.51
CA TYR A 86 7.06 15.37 39.50
C TYR A 86 8.36 14.63 39.86
N PRO A 87 8.27 13.40 40.40
CA PRO A 87 9.45 12.60 40.67
C PRO A 87 10.38 12.54 39.45
N ASP A 88 11.66 12.32 39.72
CA ASP A 88 12.67 12.17 38.66
C ASP A 88 12.30 11.07 37.65
N LYS A 89 13.03 11.07 36.54
CA LYS A 89 12.84 10.15 35.44
C LYS A 89 12.57 8.73 35.94
N ASP A 90 11.41 8.19 35.62
CA ASP A 90 11.04 6.84 36.00
C ASP A 90 11.70 5.82 35.06
N SER A 91 12.48 4.91 35.60
CA SER A 91 13.01 3.75 34.91
C SER A 91 11.98 2.63 34.95
N ALA A 92 10.83 2.81 34.31
CA ALA A 92 9.85 1.73 34.11
C ALA A 92 10.31 0.70 33.09
N ALA A 93 11.40 0.96 32.36
CA ALA A 93 11.99 -0.02 31.44
C ALA A 93 12.62 -1.18 32.25
N GLY A 94 12.24 -2.40 31.86
CA GLY A 94 12.78 -3.61 32.47
C GLY A 94 12.10 -4.07 33.76
N SER A 95 11.04 -3.43 34.24
CA SER A 95 10.26 -3.88 35.41
C SER A 95 8.75 -3.69 35.19
N LEU A 96 7.96 -4.57 35.79
CA LEU A 96 6.50 -4.41 35.85
C LEU A 96 6.16 -3.31 36.86
N VAL A 97 5.39 -2.32 36.46
CA VAL A 97 5.03 -1.15 37.28
C VAL A 97 3.52 -0.99 37.35
N GLN A 98 2.97 -0.86 38.57
CA GLN A 98 1.56 -0.47 38.75
C GLN A 98 1.43 1.04 38.61
N MET A 99 0.57 1.49 37.71
CA MET A 99 0.15 2.88 37.59
C MET A 99 -1.34 3.01 37.88
N ALA A 100 -1.71 4.00 38.74
CA ALA A 100 -3.10 4.32 38.99
C ALA A 100 -3.34 5.82 38.89
N ILE A 101 -4.47 6.22 38.28
CA ILE A 101 -4.91 7.60 38.22
C ILE A 101 -6.33 7.68 38.76
N VAL A 102 -6.49 8.47 39.82
CA VAL A 102 -7.77 8.72 40.50
C VAL A 102 -8.32 10.07 40.09
N TYR A 103 -9.49 10.07 39.47
CA TYR A 103 -10.24 11.24 39.04
C TYR A 103 -11.38 11.49 40.06
N GLN A 104 -11.26 12.52 40.85
CA GLN A 104 -12.32 13.00 41.73
C GLN A 104 -12.91 14.30 41.19
N LYS A 105 -13.99 14.77 41.74
CA LYS A 105 -14.73 15.95 41.25
C LYS A 105 -13.82 17.11 40.83
N ASP A 106 -12.90 17.53 41.67
CA ASP A 106 -12.04 18.70 41.44
C ASP A 106 -10.55 18.38 41.65
N LEU A 107 -10.16 17.10 41.63
CA LEU A 107 -8.80 16.66 41.93
C LEU A 107 -8.45 15.44 41.03
N ILE A 108 -7.26 15.49 40.47
CA ILE A 108 -6.63 14.33 39.81
C ILE A 108 -5.39 13.95 40.63
N SER A 109 -5.29 12.65 40.96
CA SER A 109 -4.16 12.10 41.70
C SER A 109 -3.57 10.92 40.97
N ILE A 110 -2.23 10.91 40.85
CA ILE A 110 -1.44 9.88 40.17
C ILE A 110 -0.69 9.09 41.22
N PHE A 111 -0.70 7.78 41.14
CA PHE A 111 0.00 6.86 42.01
C PHE A 111 0.87 5.90 41.20
N ARG A 112 2.07 5.61 41.74
CA ARG A 112 2.99 4.59 41.24
C ARG A 112 3.26 3.59 42.34
N GLU A 113 3.00 2.30 42.10
CA GLU A 113 3.12 1.25 43.12
C GLU A 113 2.36 1.61 44.41
N GLY A 114 1.15 2.18 44.26
CA GLY A 114 0.34 2.66 45.36
C GLY A 114 0.94 3.82 46.16
N ASN A 115 2.05 4.42 45.72
CA ASN A 115 2.64 5.61 46.38
C ASN A 115 2.24 6.89 45.61
N PRO A 116 2.00 8.02 46.30
CA PRO A 116 1.69 9.28 45.65
C PRO A 116 2.79 9.69 44.68
N TYR A 117 2.43 9.96 43.42
CA TYR A 117 3.34 10.42 42.37
C TYR A 117 3.12 11.92 42.08
N ALA A 118 1.87 12.33 41.87
CA ALA A 118 1.48 13.71 41.65
C ALA A 118 0.00 13.90 41.98
N SER A 119 -0.38 15.15 42.34
CA SER A 119 -1.78 15.53 42.53
C SER A 119 -1.97 17.00 42.21
N TYR A 120 -3.05 17.35 41.52
CA TYR A 120 -3.33 18.71 41.09
C TYR A 120 -4.84 18.95 40.91
N PRO A 121 -5.32 20.21 41.09
CA PRO A 121 -6.71 20.56 40.87
C PRO A 121 -7.08 20.45 39.39
N ALA A 122 -8.14 19.72 39.10
CA ALA A 122 -8.73 19.68 37.76
C ALA A 122 -10.15 19.12 37.83
N THR A 123 -11.06 19.68 37.04
CA THR A 123 -12.46 19.23 36.98
C THR A 123 -12.56 17.89 36.30
N ASN A 124 -13.12 16.91 36.99
CA ASN A 124 -13.45 15.60 36.39
C ASN A 124 -14.61 15.69 35.41
N ILE A 125 -14.66 14.78 34.45
CA ILE A 125 -15.77 14.62 33.51
C ILE A 125 -16.33 13.20 33.58
N ASP A 126 -17.64 13.09 33.33
CA ASP A 126 -18.28 11.79 33.29
C ASP A 126 -18.13 11.16 31.90
N LEU A 127 -17.16 10.24 31.78
CA LEU A 127 -16.95 9.42 30.58
C LEU A 127 -17.61 8.04 30.70
N LEU A 128 -17.87 7.55 31.91
CA LEU A 128 -18.39 6.19 32.12
C LEU A 128 -19.87 6.06 31.74
N SER A 129 -20.66 7.11 31.94
CA SER A 129 -22.09 7.12 31.59
C SER A 129 -22.35 7.28 30.09
N LYS A 130 -21.37 7.63 29.28
CA LYS A 130 -21.56 7.86 27.85
C LYS A 130 -21.79 6.52 27.10
N ASP A 131 -22.77 6.50 26.20
CA ASP A 131 -23.12 5.30 25.46
C ASP A 131 -22.05 4.83 24.48
N ASN A 132 -21.35 5.79 23.85
CA ASN A 132 -20.34 5.52 22.82
C ASN A 132 -18.90 5.61 23.35
N ASN A 133 -18.69 5.43 24.66
CA ASN A 133 -17.34 5.37 25.21
C ASN A 133 -16.66 4.05 24.82
N PHE A 134 -15.35 4.11 24.72
CA PHE A 134 -14.47 2.99 24.41
C PHE A 134 -13.12 3.15 25.09
N VAL A 135 -12.38 2.07 25.19
CA VAL A 135 -11.04 2.06 25.80
C VAL A 135 -10.01 1.79 24.72
N VAL A 136 -8.93 2.55 24.75
CA VAL A 136 -7.78 2.43 23.85
C VAL A 136 -6.53 2.09 24.66
N PHE A 137 -5.79 1.07 24.24
CA PHE A 137 -4.49 0.72 24.77
C PHE A 137 -3.44 1.01 23.69
N GLY A 138 -2.29 1.56 24.09
CA GLY A 138 -1.18 1.84 23.20
C GLY A 138 -1.10 3.28 22.67
N LYS A 139 -2.22 3.95 22.49
CA LYS A 139 -2.29 5.36 22.02
C LYS A 139 -2.94 6.27 23.05
N ARG A 140 -2.51 7.54 23.08
CA ARG A 140 -3.13 8.57 23.93
C ARG A 140 -4.63 8.72 23.66
N HIS A 141 -5.04 8.73 22.39
CA HIS A 141 -6.44 8.70 21.95
C HIS A 141 -6.51 8.28 20.48
N MET A 142 -7.68 7.86 20.02
CA MET A 142 -7.90 7.62 18.60
C MET A 142 -7.86 8.95 17.83
N GLY A 143 -7.04 9.00 16.78
CA GLY A 143 -6.80 10.22 16.01
C GLY A 143 -5.58 11.05 16.48
N GLY A 144 -4.92 10.65 17.56
CA GLY A 144 -3.65 11.25 18.03
C GLY A 144 -2.43 10.50 17.53
N GLY A 145 -1.30 11.21 17.44
CA GLY A 145 0.02 10.61 17.26
C GLY A 145 0.56 10.03 18.56
N GLY A 146 1.69 9.34 18.46
CA GLY A 146 2.36 8.68 19.59
C GLY A 146 1.82 7.29 19.89
N GLY A 147 2.64 6.49 20.52
CA GLY A 147 2.30 5.13 20.91
C GLY A 147 3.33 4.61 21.91
N ILE A 148 3.01 3.58 22.66
CA ILE A 148 3.96 2.91 23.54
C ILE A 148 4.51 1.64 22.89
N SER A 149 5.72 1.27 23.30
CA SER A 149 6.26 -0.08 23.14
C SER A 149 6.40 -0.71 24.51
N GLY A 150 5.79 -1.87 24.70
CA GLY A 150 5.78 -2.55 25.98
C GLY A 150 4.70 -3.61 26.09
N MET A 151 4.47 -4.05 27.32
CA MET A 151 3.49 -5.09 27.64
C MET A 151 2.57 -4.60 28.74
N ILE A 152 1.29 -4.94 28.66
CA ILE A 152 0.32 -4.72 29.71
C ILE A 152 -0.11 -6.07 30.27
N GLU A 153 0.08 -6.28 31.57
CA GLU A 153 -0.28 -7.49 32.29
C GLU A 153 -1.75 -7.49 32.67
N ASP A 154 -2.22 -6.36 33.24
CA ASP A 154 -3.57 -6.19 33.75
C ASP A 154 -4.00 -4.74 33.62
N ALA A 155 -5.29 -4.50 33.33
CA ALA A 155 -5.86 -3.16 33.26
C ALA A 155 -7.28 -3.14 33.81
N ARG A 156 -7.58 -2.16 34.67
CA ARG A 156 -8.88 -2.05 35.37
C ARG A 156 -9.41 -0.63 35.37
N ILE A 157 -10.70 -0.49 35.26
CA ILE A 157 -11.45 0.73 35.47
C ILE A 157 -12.36 0.54 36.67
N TYR A 158 -12.39 1.50 37.58
CA TYR A 158 -13.32 1.55 38.69
C TYR A 158 -14.21 2.79 38.54
N ASP A 159 -15.52 2.64 38.86
CA ASP A 159 -16.51 3.72 38.80
C ASP A 159 -16.58 4.53 40.13
N ARG A 160 -15.48 4.58 40.83
CA ARG A 160 -15.25 5.36 42.05
C ARG A 160 -13.77 5.73 42.25
N ALA A 161 -13.53 6.70 43.09
CA ALA A 161 -12.18 7.00 43.57
C ALA A 161 -11.72 5.89 44.53
N LEU A 162 -10.59 5.24 44.22
CA LEU A 162 -9.91 4.32 45.14
C LEU A 162 -9.02 5.09 46.11
N THR A 163 -8.94 4.59 47.32
CA THR A 163 -7.98 5.06 48.34
C THR A 163 -6.59 4.47 48.07
N ILE A 164 -5.54 5.08 48.67
CA ILE A 164 -4.16 4.59 48.58
C ILE A 164 -4.06 3.11 49.02
N ASN A 165 -4.72 2.75 50.11
CA ASN A 165 -4.67 1.37 50.62
C ASN A 165 -5.33 0.39 49.66
N GLU A 166 -6.46 0.75 49.11
CA GLU A 166 -7.13 -0.08 48.11
C GLU A 166 -6.26 -0.27 46.86
N ILE A 167 -5.58 0.76 46.39
CA ILE A 167 -4.66 0.65 45.24
C ILE A 167 -3.49 -0.30 45.54
N LYS A 168 -2.94 -0.24 46.77
CA LYS A 168 -1.83 -1.09 47.22
C LYS A 168 -2.20 -2.57 47.38
N GLU A 169 -3.47 -2.83 47.68
CA GLU A 169 -3.99 -4.20 47.86
C GLU A 169 -4.32 -4.90 46.53
N LEU A 170 -4.32 -4.16 45.39
CA LEU A 170 -4.58 -4.74 44.10
C LEU A 170 -3.38 -5.56 43.60
N VAL A 171 -3.63 -6.78 43.18
CA VAL A 171 -2.66 -7.69 42.58
C VAL A 171 -3.07 -7.92 41.11
N PRO A 172 -2.11 -7.88 40.15
CA PRO A 172 -2.44 -8.16 38.74
C PRO A 172 -2.98 -9.57 38.56
N ASN A 173 -3.98 -9.72 37.69
CA ASN A 173 -4.64 -10.97 37.32
C ASN A 173 -5.32 -11.72 38.47
N GLU A 174 -5.47 -11.09 39.64
CA GLU A 174 -6.23 -11.67 40.76
C GLU A 174 -7.55 -10.94 40.97
N LEU A 175 -8.61 -11.70 41.31
CA LEU A 175 -9.88 -11.14 41.72
C LEU A 175 -9.70 -10.37 43.03
N SER A 176 -10.17 -9.13 43.08
CA SER A 176 -10.19 -8.31 44.27
C SER A 176 -11.62 -8.26 44.86
N GLU A 177 -11.72 -8.06 46.21
CA GLU A 177 -13.01 -7.76 46.86
C GLU A 177 -13.60 -6.44 46.30
N ILE A 178 -12.75 -5.56 45.77
CA ILE A 178 -13.15 -4.32 45.09
C ILE A 178 -13.52 -4.61 43.68
N LYS A 179 -14.81 -4.59 43.38
CA LYS A 179 -15.31 -4.87 42.03
C LYS A 179 -14.89 -3.78 41.04
N SER A 180 -14.20 -4.16 39.98
CA SER A 180 -13.91 -3.29 38.85
C SER A 180 -15.17 -3.04 38.00
N TYR A 181 -15.30 -1.84 37.45
CA TYR A 181 -16.26 -1.51 36.41
C TYR A 181 -15.95 -2.22 35.09
N ALA A 182 -14.65 -2.28 34.71
CA ALA A 182 -14.14 -3.04 33.58
C ALA A 182 -12.76 -3.62 33.92
N TRP A 183 -12.44 -4.80 33.36
CA TRP A 183 -11.20 -5.52 33.67
C TRP A 183 -10.71 -6.32 32.47
N TRP A 184 -9.42 -6.18 32.15
CA TRP A 184 -8.67 -6.96 31.15
C TRP A 184 -7.51 -7.66 31.86
N SER A 185 -7.53 -8.99 31.90
CA SER A 185 -6.43 -9.80 32.47
C SER A 185 -5.40 -10.19 31.40
N PHE A 186 -5.78 -10.20 30.14
CA PHE A 186 -4.98 -10.64 29.00
C PHE A 186 -4.42 -12.08 29.10
N GLU A 187 -4.92 -12.90 30.01
CA GLU A 187 -4.44 -14.28 30.21
C GLU A 187 -4.70 -15.15 28.97
N ASP A 188 -5.87 -15.08 28.41
CA ASP A 188 -6.30 -15.89 27.26
C ASP A 188 -6.36 -15.07 25.96
N ASP A 189 -6.99 -13.91 26.02
CA ASP A 189 -7.22 -13.04 24.86
C ASP A 189 -7.35 -11.56 25.27
N ALA A 190 -7.80 -10.70 24.36
CA ALA A 190 -8.02 -9.28 24.58
C ALA A 190 -9.44 -8.94 25.10
N SER A 191 -10.20 -9.92 25.55
CA SER A 191 -11.58 -9.73 26.01
C SER A 191 -11.65 -9.04 27.36
N GLU A 192 -12.64 -8.17 27.52
CA GLU A 192 -12.96 -7.53 28.77
C GLU A 192 -13.84 -8.46 29.62
N GLN A 193 -13.44 -8.69 30.86
CA GLN A 193 -13.97 -9.76 31.73
C GLN A 193 -15.33 -9.44 32.38
N THR A 194 -15.73 -8.17 32.50
CA THR A 194 -16.99 -7.78 33.17
C THR A 194 -18.17 -7.65 32.19
N GLY A 195 -17.92 -7.70 30.88
CA GLY A 195 -18.91 -7.53 29.83
C GLY A 195 -19.34 -6.08 29.55
N ARG A 196 -18.60 -5.09 30.07
CA ARG A 196 -18.87 -3.65 29.81
C ARG A 196 -18.40 -3.22 28.43
N PHE A 197 -17.31 -3.80 27.93
CA PHE A 197 -16.75 -3.56 26.59
C PHE A 197 -16.60 -4.90 25.85
N PRO A 198 -17.71 -5.52 25.43
CA PRO A 198 -17.70 -6.89 24.91
C PRO A 198 -17.09 -7.04 23.52
N HIS A 199 -16.78 -5.93 22.86
CA HIS A 199 -16.22 -5.94 21.51
C HIS A 199 -14.82 -5.32 21.53
N HIS A 200 -13.85 -5.99 20.90
CA HIS A 200 -12.50 -5.49 20.79
C HIS A 200 -11.93 -5.66 19.38
N GLU A 201 -10.89 -4.88 19.07
CA GLU A 201 -10.12 -5.01 17.84
C GLU A 201 -8.65 -4.73 18.12
N LEU A 202 -7.80 -5.70 17.77
CA LEU A 202 -6.34 -5.58 17.79
C LEU A 202 -5.87 -5.02 16.45
N ARG A 203 -5.03 -3.96 16.47
CA ARG A 203 -4.53 -3.29 15.27
C ARG A 203 -3.03 -3.05 15.37
N ILE A 204 -2.40 -2.90 14.20
CA ILE A 204 -1.00 -2.49 14.07
C ILE A 204 -0.09 -3.44 14.90
N GLY A 205 -0.29 -4.76 14.74
CA GLY A 205 0.50 -5.78 15.40
C GLY A 205 0.27 -5.94 16.91
N ALA A 206 -0.77 -5.30 17.48
CA ALA A 206 -1.18 -5.60 18.86
C ALA A 206 -1.60 -7.07 18.97
N ARG A 207 -1.12 -7.76 19.99
CA ARG A 207 -1.43 -9.19 20.19
C ARG A 207 -1.41 -9.53 21.67
N VAL A 208 -2.20 -10.52 22.06
CA VAL A 208 -2.07 -11.15 23.39
C VAL A 208 -1.15 -12.36 23.27
N LYS A 209 -0.13 -12.41 24.11
CA LYS A 209 0.84 -13.51 24.14
C LYS A 209 1.39 -13.67 25.56
N ASN A 210 1.43 -14.91 26.03
CA ASN A 210 1.96 -15.27 27.36
C ASN A 210 1.29 -14.47 28.49
N GLY A 211 -0.04 -14.33 28.46
CA GLY A 211 -0.79 -13.63 29.50
C GLY A 211 -0.65 -12.11 29.47
N LYS A 212 -0.20 -11.51 28.37
CA LYS A 212 0.05 -10.06 28.28
C LYS A 212 -0.40 -9.48 26.96
N LEU A 213 -0.90 -8.26 26.97
CA LEU A 213 -1.08 -7.45 25.76
C LEU A 213 0.27 -6.87 25.32
N MET A 214 0.76 -7.33 24.19
CA MET A 214 1.99 -6.85 23.57
C MET A 214 1.69 -5.67 22.67
N LEU A 215 2.37 -4.55 22.89
CA LEU A 215 2.21 -3.30 22.14
C LEU A 215 3.58 -2.85 21.62
N HIS A 216 3.88 -3.19 20.38
CA HIS A 216 5.12 -2.80 19.74
C HIS A 216 4.88 -1.68 18.74
N ARG A 217 5.73 -0.66 18.74
CA ARG A 217 5.84 0.34 17.67
C ARG A 217 4.49 0.98 17.26
N GLY A 218 3.67 1.34 18.25
CA GLY A 218 2.41 2.04 18.03
C GLY A 218 1.21 1.11 17.77
N ALA A 219 1.33 -0.15 18.12
CA ALA A 219 0.22 -1.10 18.16
C ALA A 219 -0.94 -0.62 19.05
N VAL A 220 -2.18 -1.00 18.73
CA VAL A 220 -3.38 -0.50 19.42
C VAL A 220 -4.37 -1.64 19.64
N LEU A 221 -4.91 -1.72 20.87
CA LEU A 221 -6.14 -2.44 21.16
C LEU A 221 -7.26 -1.42 21.41
N ILE A 222 -8.42 -1.63 20.78
CA ILE A 222 -9.65 -0.86 21.03
C ILE A 222 -10.67 -1.81 21.63
N ALA A 223 -11.22 -1.47 22.80
CA ALA A 223 -12.33 -2.19 23.42
C ALA A 223 -13.56 -1.28 23.53
N ALA A 224 -14.74 -1.73 23.11
CA ALA A 224 -15.93 -0.90 22.98
C ALA A 224 -17.23 -1.63 23.34
N LYS A 225 -18.27 -0.83 23.63
CA LYS A 225 -19.63 -1.34 23.89
C LYS A 225 -20.31 -1.90 22.64
N SER A 226 -19.91 -1.46 21.44
CA SER A 226 -20.44 -1.96 20.17
C SER A 226 -19.32 -2.36 19.21
N LYS A 227 -19.62 -3.34 18.36
CA LYS A 227 -18.70 -3.81 17.30
C LYS A 227 -18.35 -2.69 16.31
N GLU A 228 -19.33 -1.83 16.00
CA GLU A 228 -19.12 -0.67 15.13
C GLU A 228 -18.10 0.31 15.73
N THR A 229 -18.23 0.63 17.02
CA THR A 229 -17.29 1.53 17.70
C THR A 229 -15.87 0.93 17.78
N ALA A 230 -15.74 -0.36 18.13
CA ALA A 230 -14.44 -1.05 18.16
C ALA A 230 -13.76 -1.03 16.78
N ARG A 231 -14.52 -1.16 15.72
CA ARG A 231 -14.05 -1.21 14.34
C ARG A 231 -14.00 0.13 13.61
N ARG A 232 -14.38 1.21 14.26
CA ARG A 232 -14.37 2.54 13.64
C ARG A 232 -13.00 2.89 13.08
N GLY A 233 -12.95 3.12 11.76
CA GLY A 233 -11.70 3.38 11.02
C GLY A 233 -10.88 2.13 10.69
N SER A 234 -11.37 0.91 10.97
CA SER A 234 -10.76 -0.33 10.46
C SER A 234 -10.97 -0.45 8.95
N GLN A 235 -9.92 -0.87 8.25
CA GLN A 235 -9.98 -1.17 6.82
C GLN A 235 -10.16 -2.69 6.56
N VAL A 236 -10.22 -3.50 7.63
CA VAL A 236 -10.49 -4.94 7.53
C VAL A 236 -11.99 -5.18 7.43
N PRO A 237 -12.53 -5.72 6.33
CA PRO A 237 -13.94 -6.04 6.21
C PRO A 237 -14.43 -7.03 7.28
N LEU A 238 -15.70 -6.90 7.66
CA LEU A 238 -16.37 -7.93 8.46
C LEU A 238 -16.82 -9.04 7.53
N LEU A 239 -16.47 -10.26 7.88
CA LEU A 239 -16.97 -11.46 7.22
C LEU A 239 -17.91 -12.18 8.18
N ASP A 240 -19.02 -12.72 7.64
CA ASP A 240 -19.96 -13.53 8.41
C ASP A 240 -19.35 -14.88 8.82
N GLU A 241 -18.43 -15.40 8.01
CA GLU A 241 -17.68 -16.62 8.25
C GLU A 241 -16.15 -16.37 8.16
N PRO A 242 -15.32 -17.19 8.81
CA PRO A 242 -13.86 -17.09 8.68
C PRO A 242 -13.42 -17.14 7.21
N TYR A 243 -12.42 -16.35 6.87
CA TYR A 243 -11.86 -16.37 5.53
C TYR A 243 -11.13 -17.70 5.28
N VAL A 244 -11.47 -18.34 4.18
CA VAL A 244 -10.77 -19.52 3.66
C VAL A 244 -10.05 -19.08 2.37
N PRO A 245 -8.73 -19.31 2.25
CA PRO A 245 -7.98 -18.99 1.03
C PRO A 245 -8.57 -19.69 -0.20
N GLU A 246 -8.83 -18.90 -1.23
CA GLU A 246 -9.36 -19.37 -2.52
C GLU A 246 -8.32 -19.16 -3.60
N THR A 247 -8.18 -20.14 -4.51
CA THR A 247 -7.34 -20.01 -5.69
C THR A 247 -8.17 -19.44 -6.83
N PRO A 248 -7.80 -18.27 -7.39
CA PRO A 248 -8.47 -17.71 -8.57
C PRO A 248 -8.49 -18.72 -9.72
N ARG A 249 -9.59 -18.79 -10.48
CA ARG A 249 -9.76 -19.73 -11.58
C ARG A 249 -10.30 -19.04 -12.81
N MET A 250 -9.76 -19.41 -13.95
CA MET A 250 -10.30 -18.98 -15.25
C MET A 250 -11.77 -19.40 -15.40
N PRO A 251 -12.66 -18.52 -15.89
CA PRO A 251 -14.00 -18.90 -16.23
C PRO A 251 -13.98 -20.00 -17.32
N ILE A 252 -14.94 -20.91 -17.27
CA ILE A 252 -15.06 -22.02 -18.22
C ILE A 252 -15.34 -21.48 -19.64
N ASP A 253 -16.07 -20.38 -19.73
CA ASP A 253 -16.46 -19.74 -20.99
C ASP A 253 -16.14 -18.23 -20.88
N PRO A 254 -14.86 -17.85 -21.12
CA PRO A 254 -14.45 -16.46 -21.04
C PRO A 254 -15.10 -15.64 -22.16
N PRO A 255 -15.39 -14.35 -21.94
CA PRO A 255 -15.88 -13.47 -23.01
C PRO A 255 -14.95 -13.40 -24.21
N ASP A 256 -15.48 -13.21 -25.41
CA ASP A 256 -14.74 -13.12 -26.70
C ASP A 256 -13.63 -12.05 -26.71
N ASN A 257 -13.67 -11.07 -25.82
CA ASN A 257 -12.69 -10.00 -25.68
C ASN A 257 -11.68 -10.25 -24.57
N TRP A 258 -11.58 -11.48 -24.06
CA TRP A 258 -10.67 -11.85 -22.99
C TRP A 258 -9.21 -11.89 -23.47
N PRO A 259 -8.26 -11.24 -22.77
CA PRO A 259 -6.84 -11.39 -23.06
C PRO A 259 -6.40 -12.83 -22.85
N ILE A 260 -5.52 -13.34 -23.72
CA ILE A 260 -5.05 -14.73 -23.62
C ILE A 260 -3.57 -14.87 -23.28
N PHE A 261 -2.80 -13.78 -23.29
CA PHE A 261 -1.38 -13.83 -22.94
C PHE A 261 -0.86 -12.64 -22.11
N HIS A 262 -1.67 -11.61 -21.85
CA HIS A 262 -1.40 -10.66 -20.77
C HIS A 262 -1.89 -11.23 -19.43
N LEU A 263 -1.16 -10.97 -18.36
CA LEU A 263 -1.59 -11.37 -17.03
C LEU A 263 -2.68 -10.43 -16.50
N PHE A 264 -3.82 -11.00 -16.17
CA PHE A 264 -4.95 -10.29 -15.56
C PHE A 264 -5.61 -11.18 -14.50
N HIS A 265 -6.49 -10.61 -13.67
CA HIS A 265 -7.18 -11.39 -12.65
C HIS A 265 -8.38 -12.13 -13.23
N PRO A 266 -8.49 -13.47 -13.07
CA PRO A 266 -9.51 -14.28 -13.74
C PRO A 266 -10.91 -14.12 -13.15
N ASP A 267 -11.06 -13.60 -11.95
CA ASP A 267 -12.36 -13.41 -11.30
C ASP A 267 -12.94 -12.04 -11.65
N VAL A 268 -13.94 -12.04 -12.56
CA VAL A 268 -14.56 -10.81 -13.07
C VAL A 268 -15.48 -10.10 -12.08
N ASP A 269 -15.98 -10.80 -11.06
CA ASP A 269 -17.00 -10.26 -10.17
C ASP A 269 -16.42 -9.51 -8.97
N LEU A 270 -15.20 -9.81 -8.57
CA LEU A 270 -14.63 -9.35 -7.31
C LEU A 270 -13.59 -8.24 -7.42
N GLY A 271 -13.12 -7.87 -8.59
CA GLY A 271 -12.26 -6.73 -8.69
C GLY A 271 -11.18 -6.81 -9.75
N ALA A 272 -10.52 -5.67 -9.96
CA ALA A 272 -9.46 -5.48 -10.91
C ALA A 272 -8.13 -5.91 -10.31
N PRO A 273 -7.18 -6.39 -11.10
CA PRO A 273 -5.79 -6.31 -10.74
C PRO A 273 -5.37 -4.84 -10.74
N TYR A 274 -4.60 -4.49 -9.72
CA TYR A 274 -3.92 -3.22 -9.60
C TYR A 274 -2.41 -3.47 -9.70
N ASP A 275 -1.63 -2.71 -8.98
CA ASP A 275 -0.18 -2.74 -8.98
C ASP A 275 0.40 -4.15 -8.91
N PRO A 276 1.33 -4.53 -9.82
CA PRO A 276 2.20 -5.68 -9.60
C PRO A 276 3.10 -5.39 -8.39
N ASN A 277 3.40 -6.42 -7.61
CA ASN A 277 4.17 -6.29 -6.38
C ASN A 277 4.97 -7.55 -6.09
N SER A 278 5.96 -7.40 -5.24
CA SER A 278 6.68 -8.52 -4.64
C SER A 278 7.13 -9.57 -5.65
N ALA A 279 7.73 -9.09 -6.77
CA ALA A 279 8.28 -9.95 -7.81
C ALA A 279 9.62 -10.54 -7.38
N ILE A 280 9.77 -11.85 -7.44
CA ILE A 280 11.01 -12.55 -7.04
C ILE A 280 11.22 -13.85 -7.81
N TYR A 281 12.49 -14.19 -8.07
CA TYR A 281 12.85 -15.53 -8.51
C TYR A 281 13.31 -16.38 -7.32
N TYR A 282 12.66 -17.52 -7.12
CA TYR A 282 13.03 -18.44 -6.06
C TYR A 282 12.83 -19.91 -6.47
N LYS A 283 13.83 -20.75 -6.21
CA LYS A 283 13.79 -22.20 -6.45
C LYS A 283 13.22 -22.64 -7.81
N GLY A 284 13.63 -21.96 -8.88
CA GLY A 284 13.26 -22.35 -10.25
C GLY A 284 11.94 -21.72 -10.74
N LYS A 285 11.29 -20.90 -9.93
CA LYS A 285 10.05 -20.20 -10.27
C LYS A 285 10.19 -18.70 -10.16
N TYR A 286 9.52 -17.98 -11.03
CA TYR A 286 9.25 -16.56 -10.93
C TYR A 286 7.93 -16.40 -10.19
N HIS A 287 7.91 -15.67 -9.10
CA HIS A 287 6.73 -15.35 -8.31
C HIS A 287 6.41 -13.87 -8.51
N LEU A 288 5.13 -13.57 -8.69
CA LEU A 288 4.62 -12.22 -8.79
C LEU A 288 3.35 -12.13 -7.97
N HIS A 289 3.25 -11.08 -7.18
CA HIS A 289 2.01 -10.73 -6.51
C HIS A 289 1.41 -9.50 -7.21
N TYR A 290 0.12 -9.30 -7.04
CA TYR A 290 -0.53 -8.06 -7.45
C TYR A 290 -1.71 -7.75 -6.54
N ILE A 291 -1.97 -6.46 -6.37
CA ILE A 291 -3.10 -6.00 -5.57
C ILE A 291 -4.40 -6.34 -6.30
N TYR A 292 -5.38 -6.83 -5.55
CA TYR A 292 -6.76 -6.90 -6.00
C TYR A 292 -7.72 -6.78 -4.82
N ARG A 293 -8.99 -6.57 -5.08
CA ARG A 293 -10.01 -6.51 -4.06
C ARG A 293 -10.89 -7.77 -4.14
N ASN A 294 -10.96 -8.51 -3.05
CA ASN A 294 -11.88 -9.63 -2.88
C ASN A 294 -12.82 -9.38 -1.68
N ARG A 295 -13.59 -10.40 -1.26
CA ARG A 295 -14.47 -10.30 -0.09
C ARG A 295 -13.71 -9.99 1.22
N ALA A 296 -12.46 -10.37 1.30
CA ALA A 296 -11.59 -10.07 2.44
C ALA A 296 -11.04 -8.63 2.43
N GLY A 297 -11.22 -7.87 1.35
CA GLY A 297 -10.74 -6.51 1.19
C GLY A 297 -9.61 -6.39 0.19
N ILE A 298 -8.68 -5.45 0.42
CA ILE A 298 -7.50 -5.25 -0.44
C ILE A 298 -6.46 -6.30 -0.08
N SER A 299 -6.20 -7.21 -1.01
CA SER A 299 -5.43 -8.43 -0.84
C SER A 299 -4.36 -8.56 -1.92
N TYR A 300 -3.40 -9.46 -1.73
CA TYR A 300 -2.48 -9.86 -2.79
C TYR A 300 -2.93 -11.18 -3.40
N ALA A 301 -3.14 -11.18 -4.72
CA ALA A 301 -3.13 -12.40 -5.50
C ALA A 301 -1.67 -12.83 -5.72
N HIS A 302 -1.43 -14.13 -5.75
CA HIS A 302 -0.12 -14.72 -6.00
C HIS A 302 -0.16 -15.57 -7.25
N VAL A 303 0.82 -15.38 -8.13
CA VAL A 303 1.04 -16.20 -9.31
C VAL A 303 2.50 -16.64 -9.39
N SER A 304 2.73 -17.85 -9.93
CA SER A 304 4.09 -18.33 -10.21
C SER A 304 4.22 -18.85 -11.63
N SER A 305 5.43 -18.78 -12.20
CA SER A 305 5.75 -19.22 -13.55
C SER A 305 7.18 -19.73 -13.63
N SER A 306 7.44 -20.68 -14.53
CA SER A 306 8.80 -21.09 -14.89
C SER A 306 9.42 -20.24 -16.00
N ASP A 307 8.59 -19.45 -16.73
CA ASP A 307 8.99 -18.71 -17.92
C ASP A 307 8.46 -17.26 -17.98
N MET A 308 7.84 -16.77 -16.93
CA MET A 308 7.23 -15.42 -16.83
C MET A 308 6.10 -15.17 -17.87
N VAL A 309 5.66 -16.19 -18.56
CA VAL A 309 4.61 -16.14 -19.60
C VAL A 309 3.40 -16.97 -19.18
N ARG A 310 3.63 -18.21 -18.73
CA ARG A 310 2.57 -19.13 -18.31
C ARG A 310 2.45 -19.12 -16.81
N TRP A 311 1.39 -18.50 -16.31
CA TRP A 311 1.17 -18.26 -14.89
C TRP A 311 0.21 -19.29 -14.27
N LYS A 312 0.55 -19.72 -13.07
CA LYS A 312 -0.32 -20.52 -12.20
C LYS A 312 -0.72 -19.64 -11.01
N TRP A 313 -2.03 -19.53 -10.75
CA TRP A 313 -2.54 -18.89 -9.54
C TRP A 313 -2.39 -19.79 -8.32
N HIS A 314 -2.10 -19.17 -7.20
CA HIS A 314 -2.01 -19.76 -5.88
C HIS A 314 -3.20 -19.35 -5.00
N PRO A 315 -3.43 -20.02 -3.85
CA PRO A 315 -4.42 -19.56 -2.89
C PRO A 315 -4.11 -18.15 -2.41
N THR A 316 -5.13 -17.30 -2.29
CA THR A 316 -4.96 -15.95 -1.77
C THR A 316 -4.85 -15.98 -0.25
N VAL A 317 -3.64 -15.94 0.28
CA VAL A 317 -3.34 -16.02 1.72
C VAL A 317 -3.03 -14.66 2.35
N LEU A 318 -2.51 -13.71 1.58
CA LEU A 318 -2.17 -12.36 2.03
C LEU A 318 -3.42 -11.47 1.98
N VAL A 319 -4.17 -11.47 3.08
CA VAL A 319 -5.48 -10.83 3.20
C VAL A 319 -5.62 -10.05 4.50
N PRO A 320 -6.49 -9.02 4.54
CA PRO A 320 -6.69 -8.22 5.74
C PRO A 320 -7.09 -9.00 7.00
N GLN A 321 -7.80 -10.12 6.88
CA GLN A 321 -8.20 -10.95 8.03
C GLN A 321 -7.00 -11.58 8.74
N VAL A 322 -5.93 -11.89 8.01
CA VAL A 322 -4.68 -12.44 8.53
C VAL A 322 -3.76 -11.32 9.00
N ASN A 323 -3.50 -10.35 8.14
CA ASN A 323 -2.49 -9.30 8.39
C ASN A 323 -2.98 -8.14 9.25
N ARG A 324 -4.28 -8.06 9.55
CA ARG A 324 -4.91 -6.98 10.33
C ARG A 324 -4.93 -5.60 9.64
N HIS A 325 -4.54 -5.55 8.37
CA HIS A 325 -4.57 -4.39 7.47
C HIS A 325 -4.62 -4.88 6.02
N GLY A 326 -5.04 -4.00 5.08
CA GLY A 326 -5.03 -4.35 3.65
C GLY A 326 -3.60 -4.46 3.11
N MET A 327 -3.43 -5.24 2.05
CA MET A 327 -2.17 -5.35 1.30
C MET A 327 -2.08 -4.22 0.30
N PHE A 328 -0.99 -3.45 0.31
CA PHE A 328 -0.77 -2.38 -0.65
C PHE A 328 0.66 -2.40 -1.17
N SER A 329 1.04 -1.49 -2.08
CA SER A 329 2.28 -1.55 -2.86
C SER A 329 3.53 -1.89 -2.05
N GLY A 330 4.40 -2.71 -2.62
CA GLY A 330 5.65 -3.16 -2.01
C GLY A 330 6.44 -4.09 -2.92
N THR A 331 7.62 -4.46 -2.49
CA THR A 331 8.60 -5.23 -3.26
C THR A 331 9.05 -6.49 -2.52
N ALA A 332 9.59 -7.48 -3.23
CA ALA A 332 10.21 -8.64 -2.63
C ALA A 332 11.74 -8.61 -2.74
N PHE A 333 12.38 -9.26 -1.78
CA PHE A 333 13.84 -9.41 -1.73
C PHE A 333 14.24 -10.75 -1.13
N LEU A 334 15.48 -11.17 -1.37
CA LEU A 334 16.08 -12.29 -0.64
C LEU A 334 16.79 -11.76 0.60
N THR A 335 16.56 -12.40 1.75
CA THR A 335 17.31 -12.11 2.98
C THR A 335 18.79 -12.52 2.84
N LYS A 336 19.62 -12.13 3.80
CA LYS A 336 21.04 -12.55 3.85
C LYS A 336 21.20 -14.09 3.84
N GLU A 337 20.19 -14.82 4.34
CA GLU A 337 20.12 -16.27 4.33
C GLU A 337 19.54 -16.84 3.03
N GLY A 338 19.24 -16.00 2.04
CA GLY A 338 18.68 -16.40 0.75
C GLY A 338 17.22 -16.85 0.80
N LYS A 339 16.46 -16.43 1.82
CA LYS A 339 15.02 -16.70 1.94
C LYS A 339 14.20 -15.53 1.41
N PRO A 340 13.06 -15.79 0.75
CA PRO A 340 12.19 -14.72 0.30
C PRO A 340 11.57 -13.97 1.47
N ALA A 341 11.54 -12.66 1.33
CA ALA A 341 10.78 -11.75 2.17
C ALA A 341 10.14 -10.67 1.28
N HIS A 342 9.12 -10.02 1.76
CA HIS A 342 8.58 -8.83 1.12
C HIS A 342 8.38 -7.70 2.12
N ALA A 343 8.57 -6.47 1.63
CA ALA A 343 8.20 -5.25 2.32
C ALA A 343 7.02 -4.62 1.58
N TYR A 344 5.99 -4.19 2.30
CA TYR A 344 4.77 -3.66 1.69
C TYR A 344 4.09 -2.60 2.57
N CYS A 345 3.31 -1.73 1.95
CA CYS A 345 2.48 -0.77 2.66
C CYS A 345 1.20 -1.45 3.17
N GLY A 346 0.94 -1.35 4.46
CA GLY A 346 -0.30 -1.87 5.07
C GLY A 346 -1.43 -0.85 4.91
N TRP A 347 -2.36 -1.08 4.00
CA TRP A 347 -3.51 -0.20 3.77
C TRP A 347 -4.36 -0.02 5.03
N GLY A 348 -4.52 1.22 5.47
CA GLY A 348 -5.24 1.57 6.68
C GLY A 348 -4.41 1.52 7.96
N SER A 349 -3.14 1.08 7.91
CA SER A 349 -2.21 1.11 9.04
C SER A 349 -1.31 2.35 9.05
N ASN A 350 -1.11 2.99 7.89
CA ASN A 350 -0.12 4.04 7.65
C ASN A 350 1.30 3.60 8.03
N ARG A 351 1.64 2.33 7.73
CA ARG A 351 2.91 1.70 8.07
C ARG A 351 3.38 0.80 6.94
N ASN A 352 4.68 0.67 6.83
CA ASN A 352 5.31 -0.38 6.06
C ASN A 352 5.56 -1.60 6.93
N TRP A 353 5.47 -2.78 6.34
CA TRP A 353 5.53 -4.07 7.00
C TRP A 353 6.46 -5.01 6.26
N ILE A 354 7.05 -5.96 6.96
CA ILE A 354 7.86 -7.04 6.41
C ILE A 354 7.24 -8.36 6.82
N GLN A 355 7.18 -9.32 5.90
CA GLN A 355 6.87 -10.72 6.16
C GLN A 355 7.89 -11.60 5.46
N HIS A 356 8.17 -12.75 6.06
CA HIS A 356 9.06 -13.76 5.54
C HIS A 356 8.26 -14.95 5.03
N ALA A 357 8.62 -15.48 3.87
CA ALA A 357 8.04 -16.73 3.40
C ALA A 357 8.45 -17.88 4.32
N ILE A 358 7.50 -18.73 4.67
CA ILE A 358 7.70 -19.91 5.52
C ILE A 358 7.94 -21.13 4.64
N ASP A 359 7.23 -21.24 3.53
CA ASP A 359 7.34 -22.34 2.57
C ASP A 359 8.01 -21.92 1.25
N ASP A 360 8.34 -22.89 0.42
CA ASP A 360 9.04 -22.70 -0.84
C ASP A 360 8.13 -22.22 -1.99
N ASP A 361 6.84 -22.41 -1.88
CA ASP A 361 5.85 -21.98 -2.87
C ASP A 361 5.30 -20.58 -2.59
N LEU A 362 5.72 -19.90 -1.50
CA LEU A 362 5.29 -18.58 -1.04
C LEU A 362 3.77 -18.53 -0.76
N ASP A 363 3.22 -19.62 -0.27
CA ASP A 363 1.81 -19.77 0.13
C ASP A 363 1.62 -19.67 1.65
N GLU A 364 2.72 -19.68 2.43
CA GLU A 364 2.72 -19.46 3.87
C GLU A 364 3.69 -18.33 4.25
N TRP A 365 3.20 -17.38 5.06
CA TRP A 365 3.95 -16.19 5.46
C TRP A 365 3.97 -16.03 6.98
N SER A 366 5.05 -15.45 7.50
CA SER A 366 5.17 -15.08 8.90
C SER A 366 4.13 -14.02 9.29
N GLU A 367 3.91 -13.85 10.60
CA GLU A 367 3.23 -12.65 11.10
C GLU A 367 3.96 -11.39 10.59
N PRO A 368 3.22 -10.33 10.22
CA PRO A 368 3.84 -9.09 9.74
C PRO A 368 4.58 -8.36 10.86
N GLU A 369 5.80 -7.93 10.57
CA GLU A 369 6.62 -7.08 11.44
C GLU A 369 6.65 -5.66 10.88
N VAL A 370 6.44 -4.65 11.75
CA VAL A 370 6.39 -3.25 11.31
C VAL A 370 7.79 -2.71 11.04
N MET A 371 7.94 -1.99 9.94
CA MET A 371 9.17 -1.35 9.51
C MET A 371 9.14 0.13 9.88
N ILE A 372 9.74 0.51 11.00
CA ILE A 372 9.82 1.89 11.50
C ILE A 372 11.26 2.18 11.94
N PRO A 373 11.91 3.21 11.37
CA PRO A 373 13.26 3.58 11.79
C PRO A 373 13.27 4.38 13.10
N SER A 374 14.43 4.35 13.74
CA SER A 374 14.81 5.27 14.82
C SER A 374 15.57 6.45 14.26
N ASP A 375 15.39 7.63 14.85
CA ASP A 375 16.22 8.80 14.58
C ASP A 375 17.62 8.67 15.24
N GLU A 376 18.49 9.65 15.04
CA GLU A 376 19.85 9.71 15.60
C GLU A 376 19.90 9.63 17.13
N THR A 377 18.79 9.87 17.81
CA THR A 377 18.66 9.77 19.27
C THR A 377 18.16 8.39 19.73
N GLY A 378 17.91 7.45 18.80
CA GLY A 378 17.32 6.13 19.08
C GLY A 378 15.80 6.15 19.23
N LYS A 379 15.14 7.28 19.00
CA LYS A 379 13.68 7.41 19.14
C LYS A 379 12.97 6.94 17.87
N LEU A 380 11.98 6.05 18.00
CA LEU A 380 11.17 5.57 16.90
C LEU A 380 10.38 6.69 16.21
N MET A 381 10.47 6.77 14.90
CA MET A 381 9.79 7.78 14.06
C MET A 381 8.34 7.36 13.75
N VAL A 382 7.53 7.10 14.76
CA VAL A 382 6.17 6.54 14.64
C VAL A 382 5.14 7.50 14.03
N ASN A 383 5.42 8.78 13.95
CA ASN A 383 4.49 9.79 13.44
C ASN A 383 4.70 10.09 11.95
N GLU A 384 5.78 9.60 11.36
CA GLU A 384 6.04 9.76 9.94
C GLU A 384 5.13 8.85 9.13
N PRO A 385 4.54 9.35 8.02
CA PRO A 385 3.82 8.51 7.09
C PRO A 385 4.81 7.65 6.30
N TYR A 386 4.55 6.36 6.23
CA TYR A 386 5.34 5.40 5.47
C TYR A 386 4.48 4.79 4.37
N PHE A 387 4.96 4.85 3.13
CA PHE A 387 4.29 4.32 1.94
C PHE A 387 5.27 3.50 1.11
N ASP A 388 4.76 2.52 0.38
CA ASP A 388 5.38 1.84 -0.74
C ASP A 388 6.89 1.60 -0.52
N PRO A 389 7.28 0.62 0.28
CA PRO A 389 8.68 0.36 0.58
C PRO A 389 9.37 -0.40 -0.55
N ASP A 390 10.67 -0.19 -0.68
CA ASP A 390 11.59 -1.10 -1.36
C ASP A 390 12.73 -1.50 -0.42
N VAL A 391 13.24 -2.72 -0.54
CA VAL A 391 14.34 -3.23 0.29
C VAL A 391 15.38 -3.94 -0.56
N TRP A 392 16.66 -3.57 -0.36
CA TRP A 392 17.78 -4.25 -1.01
C TRP A 392 18.94 -4.48 -0.03
N ILE A 393 19.89 -5.34 -0.42
CA ILE A 393 21.10 -5.59 0.35
C ILE A 393 22.29 -4.93 -0.34
N MET A 394 23.09 -4.20 0.43
CA MET A 394 24.36 -3.63 -0.02
C MET A 394 25.36 -3.66 1.15
N ASP A 395 26.60 -4.10 0.88
CA ASP A 395 27.69 -4.18 1.86
C ASP A 395 27.31 -4.93 3.15
N GLY A 396 26.45 -5.96 3.02
CA GLY A 396 26.02 -6.80 4.12
C GLY A 396 24.92 -6.19 5.03
N LEU A 397 24.41 -5.01 4.70
CA LEU A 397 23.27 -4.38 5.37
C LEU A 397 22.03 -4.39 4.49
N TYR A 398 20.86 -4.40 5.12
CA TYR A 398 19.61 -4.10 4.45
C TYR A 398 19.43 -2.58 4.37
N TYR A 399 19.05 -2.11 3.21
CA TYR A 399 18.61 -0.75 2.98
C TYR A 399 17.13 -0.75 2.68
N GLY A 400 16.39 0.19 3.24
CA GLY A 400 14.97 0.38 3.02
C GLY A 400 14.70 1.77 2.45
N LEU A 401 13.92 1.82 1.39
CA LEU A 401 13.37 3.05 0.81
C LEU A 401 11.90 3.17 1.18
N ASN A 402 11.47 4.36 1.59
CA ASN A 402 10.06 4.70 1.75
C ASN A 402 9.66 5.70 0.69
N GLY A 403 8.70 5.36 -0.13
CA GLY A 403 8.06 6.27 -1.05
C GLY A 403 7.41 7.44 -0.31
N ARG A 404 7.21 8.56 -1.01
CA ARG A 404 6.57 9.76 -0.48
C ARG A 404 5.60 10.34 -1.49
N SER A 405 4.44 10.74 -1.01
CA SER A 405 3.55 11.59 -1.77
C SER A 405 4.15 12.99 -1.96
N SER A 406 3.59 13.77 -2.89
CA SER A 406 4.07 15.11 -3.26
C SER A 406 4.50 15.99 -2.08
N HIS A 407 5.51 16.83 -2.31
CA HIS A 407 6.14 17.77 -1.39
C HIS A 407 7.09 17.18 -0.34
N GLN A 408 7.61 15.98 -0.58
CA GLN A 408 8.61 15.36 0.30
C GLN A 408 9.52 14.43 -0.50
N SER A 409 10.82 14.49 -0.28
CA SER A 409 11.77 13.51 -0.83
C SER A 409 11.57 12.12 -0.19
N PRO A 410 11.79 11.02 -0.92
CA PRO A 410 11.76 9.69 -0.35
C PRO A 410 12.84 9.52 0.73
N LEU A 411 12.52 8.75 1.76
CA LEU A 411 13.43 8.50 2.89
C LEU A 411 14.14 7.17 2.74
N ILE A 412 15.38 7.14 3.17
CA ILE A 412 16.20 5.94 3.21
C ILE A 412 16.57 5.58 4.66
N MET A 413 16.62 4.30 4.94
CA MET A 413 16.99 3.72 6.23
C MET A 413 17.79 2.45 6.04
N LYS A 414 18.47 1.98 7.08
CA LYS A 414 19.25 0.73 7.06
C LYS A 414 19.01 -0.12 8.30
N SER A 415 19.26 -1.41 8.17
CA SER A 415 19.13 -2.39 9.23
C SER A 415 20.12 -3.54 9.05
N ASP A 416 20.54 -4.15 10.14
CA ASP A 416 21.31 -5.40 10.09
C ASP A 416 20.41 -6.65 10.12
N ASP A 417 19.24 -6.58 10.71
CA ASP A 417 18.40 -7.72 11.08
C ASP A 417 16.93 -7.66 10.60
N LEU A 418 16.55 -6.61 9.85
CA LEU A 418 15.18 -6.28 9.41
C LEU A 418 14.21 -5.88 10.54
N LYS A 419 14.67 -5.80 11.77
CA LYS A 419 13.85 -5.44 12.93
C LYS A 419 14.14 -4.03 13.41
N ASP A 420 15.42 -3.75 13.63
CA ASP A 420 15.88 -2.46 14.08
C ASP A 420 16.39 -1.66 12.89
N TRP A 421 15.66 -0.59 12.57
CA TRP A 421 15.95 0.30 11.44
C TRP A 421 16.50 1.63 11.93
N GLU A 422 17.57 2.10 11.30
CA GLU A 422 18.18 3.40 11.50
C GLU A 422 17.78 4.34 10.35
N HIS A 423 17.24 5.51 10.66
CA HIS A 423 16.98 6.55 9.68
C HIS A 423 18.29 7.15 9.17
N ILE A 424 18.50 7.19 7.87
CA ILE A 424 19.67 7.80 7.24
C ILE A 424 19.38 9.23 6.81
N GLY A 425 18.23 9.46 6.15
CA GLY A 425 17.87 10.79 5.62
C GLY A 425 17.05 10.70 4.33
N GLU A 426 17.18 11.73 3.50
CA GLU A 426 16.58 11.76 2.17
C GLU A 426 17.41 10.92 1.18
N LEU A 427 16.73 10.22 0.27
CA LEU A 427 17.39 9.45 -0.78
C LEU A 427 18.18 10.35 -1.75
N PHE A 428 17.56 11.45 -2.22
CA PHE A 428 18.17 12.28 -3.25
C PHE A 428 19.25 13.19 -2.71
N HIS A 429 20.40 13.21 -3.41
CA HIS A 429 21.51 14.10 -3.12
C HIS A 429 21.08 15.59 -3.15
N PRO A 430 21.70 16.47 -2.34
CA PRO A 430 21.43 17.92 -2.38
C PRO A 430 21.65 18.55 -3.77
N ASP A 431 22.60 18.04 -4.57
CA ASP A 431 22.89 18.52 -5.92
C ASP A 431 21.93 17.98 -6.99
N PHE A 432 20.74 17.52 -6.61
CA PHE A 432 19.69 17.12 -7.57
C PHE A 432 19.35 18.28 -8.49
N ASP A 433 19.61 18.12 -9.79
CA ASP A 433 19.45 19.16 -10.80
C ASP A 433 18.06 19.10 -11.45
N GLU A 434 17.11 19.82 -10.88
CA GLU A 434 15.69 19.86 -11.34
C GLU A 434 15.56 20.35 -12.80
N GLU A 435 16.38 21.33 -13.23
CA GLU A 435 16.31 21.87 -14.58
C GLU A 435 16.78 20.83 -15.61
N LYS A 436 17.91 20.19 -15.36
CA LYS A 436 18.46 19.12 -16.22
C LYS A 436 17.54 17.92 -16.31
N LEU A 437 16.94 17.51 -15.18
CA LEU A 437 16.08 16.32 -15.10
C LEU A 437 14.63 16.60 -15.55
N GLY A 438 14.22 17.87 -15.61
CA GLY A 438 12.86 18.26 -15.96
C GLY A 438 11.81 17.84 -14.95
N VAL A 439 12.21 17.65 -13.69
CA VAL A 439 11.33 17.22 -12.61
C VAL A 439 11.79 17.75 -11.27
N ASN A 440 10.86 18.11 -10.38
CA ASN A 440 11.18 18.59 -9.04
C ASN A 440 11.69 17.46 -8.16
N LYS A 441 12.62 17.76 -7.26
CA LYS A 441 13.15 16.81 -6.25
C LYS A 441 12.05 16.23 -5.36
N GLU A 442 11.03 17.04 -5.06
CA GLU A 442 9.89 16.67 -4.22
C GLU A 442 8.69 16.10 -5.01
N GLU A 443 8.88 15.76 -6.29
CA GLU A 443 7.84 15.08 -7.06
C GLU A 443 7.56 13.71 -6.47
N ASP A 444 6.29 13.34 -6.40
CA ASP A 444 5.77 12.08 -5.88
C ASP A 444 6.60 10.86 -6.33
N ILE A 445 7.10 10.11 -5.37
CA ILE A 445 7.77 8.82 -5.54
C ILE A 445 6.92 7.75 -4.84
N SER A 446 6.03 7.13 -5.58
CA SER A 446 5.22 6.00 -5.12
C SER A 446 5.59 4.74 -5.91
N CYS A 447 5.33 3.56 -5.36
CA CYS A 447 5.72 2.26 -5.92
C CYS A 447 7.20 2.23 -6.36
N PRO A 448 8.17 2.64 -5.50
CA PRO A 448 9.57 2.66 -5.89
C PRO A 448 10.12 1.24 -6.03
N ASN A 449 11.03 1.06 -6.99
CA ASN A 449 11.86 -0.12 -7.12
C ASN A 449 13.28 0.34 -7.46
N PHE A 450 14.21 0.18 -6.53
CA PHE A 450 15.55 0.75 -6.59
C PHE A 450 16.61 -0.33 -6.71
N PHE A 451 17.32 -0.36 -7.83
CA PHE A 451 18.24 -1.45 -8.15
C PHE A 451 19.44 -1.00 -9.00
N LYS A 452 20.49 -1.81 -8.96
CA LYS A 452 21.65 -1.64 -9.82
C LYS A 452 21.44 -2.31 -11.18
N LEU A 453 21.69 -1.56 -12.28
CA LEU A 453 21.63 -2.04 -13.65
C LEU A 453 22.91 -1.63 -14.39
N GLY A 454 23.76 -2.61 -14.74
CA GLY A 454 25.11 -2.32 -15.18
C GLY A 454 25.92 -1.62 -14.08
N ASP A 455 26.53 -0.48 -14.42
CA ASP A 455 27.30 0.33 -13.48
C ASP A 455 26.47 1.45 -12.82
N LYS A 456 25.21 1.64 -13.23
CA LYS A 456 24.31 2.68 -12.71
C LYS A 456 23.27 2.13 -11.75
N TRP A 457 22.74 3.00 -10.93
CA TRP A 457 21.55 2.75 -10.15
C TRP A 457 20.31 3.31 -10.86
N VAL A 458 19.23 2.57 -10.79
CA VAL A 458 17.96 2.90 -11.40
C VAL A 458 16.89 2.94 -10.31
N LEU A 459 16.10 4.01 -10.30
CA LEU A 459 14.87 4.12 -9.53
C LEU A 459 13.72 4.13 -10.51
N THR A 460 12.94 3.05 -10.58
CA THR A 460 11.62 3.07 -11.23
C THR A 460 10.57 3.40 -10.18
N CYS A 461 9.57 4.21 -10.55
CA CYS A 461 8.52 4.65 -9.64
C CYS A 461 7.33 5.21 -10.41
N ILE A 462 6.32 5.64 -9.70
CA ILE A 462 5.28 6.49 -10.27
C ILE A 462 5.27 7.87 -9.61
N SER A 463 4.66 8.80 -10.34
CA SER A 463 4.01 9.97 -9.77
C SER A 463 2.53 9.94 -10.16
N HIS A 464 1.63 10.21 -9.23
CA HIS A 464 0.20 10.34 -9.53
C HIS A 464 -0.09 11.45 -10.56
N ARG A 465 0.85 12.37 -10.74
CA ARG A 465 0.79 13.45 -11.74
C ARG A 465 1.42 13.07 -13.08
N LEU A 466 2.60 12.39 -13.05
CA LEU A 466 3.41 12.13 -14.25
C LEU A 466 3.28 10.69 -14.79
N GLY A 467 2.69 9.75 -14.04
CA GLY A 467 2.62 8.34 -14.42
C GLY A 467 3.89 7.55 -14.07
N CYS A 468 4.12 6.45 -14.77
CA CYS A 468 5.28 5.58 -14.57
C CYS A 468 6.54 6.23 -15.12
N ARG A 469 7.63 6.22 -14.34
CA ARG A 469 8.86 6.92 -14.68
C ARG A 469 10.09 6.27 -14.07
N TYR A 470 11.26 6.68 -14.50
CA TYR A 470 12.52 6.20 -13.97
C TYR A 470 13.59 7.28 -13.92
N PHE A 471 14.52 7.08 -12.98
CA PHE A 471 15.76 7.84 -12.89
C PHE A 471 16.95 6.90 -13.10
N ILE A 472 18.05 7.40 -13.66
CA ILE A 472 19.32 6.71 -13.79
C ILE A 472 20.39 7.61 -13.21
N GLY A 473 21.26 7.09 -12.36
CA GLY A 473 22.32 7.88 -11.71
C GLY A 473 23.28 7.04 -10.88
N ASP A 474 23.96 7.70 -9.97
CA ASP A 474 24.93 7.09 -9.05
C ASP A 474 24.37 7.12 -7.61
N PHE A 475 24.55 6.01 -6.90
CA PHE A 475 24.26 5.91 -5.47
C PHE A 475 25.59 5.76 -4.72
N LYS A 476 25.95 6.78 -3.97
CA LYS A 476 27.21 6.86 -3.21
C LYS A 476 26.97 7.57 -1.89
N ASP A 477 27.71 7.17 -0.86
CA ASP A 477 27.62 7.78 0.46
C ASP A 477 26.17 7.86 0.99
N GLU A 478 25.38 6.79 0.71
CA GLU A 478 23.97 6.65 1.10
C GLU A 478 23.04 7.72 0.46
N GLN A 479 23.46 8.34 -0.64
CA GLN A 479 22.66 9.33 -1.38
C GLN A 479 22.63 9.01 -2.87
N TYR A 480 21.52 9.29 -3.52
CA TYR A 480 21.28 9.06 -4.94
C TYR A 480 21.31 10.37 -5.73
N LEU A 481 22.25 10.47 -6.66
CA LEU A 481 22.36 11.59 -7.60
C LEU A 481 21.93 11.13 -9.00
N PRO A 482 20.68 11.39 -9.41
CA PRO A 482 20.23 11.05 -10.76
C PRO A 482 20.84 11.98 -11.81
N GLU A 483 21.20 11.39 -12.95
CA GLU A 483 21.76 12.07 -14.11
C GLU A 483 20.74 12.17 -15.26
N TYR A 484 19.72 11.32 -15.24
CA TYR A 484 18.69 11.22 -16.27
C TYR A 484 17.34 10.82 -15.67
N HIS A 485 16.26 11.37 -16.25
CA HIS A 485 14.87 11.06 -15.90
C HIS A 485 14.03 10.95 -17.18
N ALA A 486 13.12 9.98 -17.24
CA ALA A 486 12.12 9.85 -18.31
C ALA A 486 10.89 9.07 -17.87
N VAL A 487 9.87 9.07 -18.75
CA VAL A 487 8.58 8.39 -18.53
C VAL A 487 8.56 7.04 -19.24
N ILE A 488 7.97 6.03 -18.61
CA ILE A 488 7.73 4.69 -19.17
C ILE A 488 6.25 4.58 -19.56
N GLY A 489 5.97 3.89 -20.67
CA GLY A 489 4.60 3.52 -21.03
C GLY A 489 3.76 4.66 -21.59
N GLY A 490 4.40 5.75 -21.97
CA GLY A 490 3.76 6.90 -22.60
C GLY A 490 3.42 8.02 -21.63
N ASN A 491 2.96 9.14 -22.21
CA ASN A 491 2.65 10.38 -21.47
C ASN A 491 1.28 10.35 -20.75
N SER A 492 0.66 9.20 -20.66
CA SER A 492 -0.58 9.01 -19.93
C SER A 492 -0.34 8.35 -18.57
N ARG A 493 -1.21 8.64 -17.62
CA ARG A 493 -1.20 8.01 -16.30
C ARG A 493 -1.87 6.62 -16.30
N ARG A 494 -1.91 5.94 -17.46
CA ARG A 494 -2.55 4.62 -17.60
C ARG A 494 -1.56 3.47 -17.50
N TYR A 495 -0.27 3.72 -17.76
CA TYR A 495 0.81 2.79 -17.49
C TYR A 495 1.39 3.16 -16.12
N PHE A 496 1.31 2.26 -15.14
CA PHE A 496 1.43 2.63 -13.72
C PHE A 496 2.13 1.56 -12.89
N ALA A 497 2.65 1.91 -11.70
CA ALA A 497 3.19 1.01 -10.69
C ALA A 497 4.15 -0.05 -11.25
N PRO A 498 5.41 0.31 -11.56
CA PRO A 498 6.39 -0.65 -12.04
C PRO A 498 6.86 -1.56 -10.89
N GLU A 499 6.99 -2.85 -11.17
CA GLU A 499 7.62 -3.83 -10.28
C GLU A 499 8.58 -4.69 -11.07
N SER A 500 9.76 -4.99 -10.53
CA SER A 500 10.76 -5.71 -11.30
C SER A 500 11.56 -6.72 -10.49
N LEU A 501 12.03 -7.77 -11.14
CA LEU A 501 12.93 -8.76 -10.56
C LEU A 501 14.19 -8.96 -11.40
N ARG A 502 15.22 -9.53 -10.78
CA ARG A 502 16.41 -10.01 -11.46
C ARG A 502 16.26 -11.51 -11.73
N THR A 503 16.42 -11.90 -13.00
CA THR A 503 16.41 -13.31 -13.40
C THR A 503 17.73 -14.01 -13.09
N PRO A 504 17.78 -15.35 -13.05
CA PRO A 504 19.01 -16.11 -12.82
C PRO A 504 20.11 -15.85 -13.87
N ASP A 505 19.73 -15.56 -15.11
CA ASP A 505 20.64 -15.22 -16.20
C ASP A 505 21.05 -13.73 -16.22
N GLY A 506 20.65 -12.97 -15.18
CA GLY A 506 21.11 -11.61 -14.92
C GLY A 506 20.28 -10.51 -15.55
N ARG A 507 19.23 -10.82 -16.32
CA ARG A 507 18.29 -9.82 -16.87
C ARG A 507 17.49 -9.17 -15.76
N ARG A 508 17.07 -7.92 -15.96
CA ARG A 508 16.07 -7.24 -15.13
C ARG A 508 14.76 -7.20 -15.92
N VAL A 509 13.68 -7.77 -15.36
CA VAL A 509 12.37 -7.86 -16.00
C VAL A 509 11.35 -7.10 -15.17
N ASN A 510 10.56 -6.26 -15.84
CA ASN A 510 9.57 -5.36 -15.26
C ASN A 510 8.15 -5.74 -15.70
N TRP A 511 7.20 -5.53 -14.82
CA TRP A 511 5.76 -5.46 -15.07
C TRP A 511 5.23 -4.11 -14.62
N SER A 512 4.17 -3.65 -15.26
CA SER A 512 3.46 -2.45 -14.83
C SER A 512 1.96 -2.67 -14.97
N TRP A 513 1.20 -2.02 -14.12
CA TRP A 513 -0.25 -2.04 -14.22
C TRP A 513 -0.74 -1.13 -15.33
N PHE A 514 -1.54 -1.66 -16.25
CA PHE A 514 -2.24 -0.87 -17.26
C PHE A 514 -3.67 -0.60 -16.80
N ILE A 515 -4.01 0.68 -16.60
CA ILE A 515 -5.32 1.15 -16.17
C ILE A 515 -6.23 1.27 -17.40
N ASN A 516 -7.16 0.33 -17.58
CA ASN A 516 -8.09 0.35 -18.71
C ASN A 516 -9.09 1.50 -18.61
N GLY A 517 -9.36 2.16 -19.74
CA GLY A 517 -10.32 3.29 -19.82
C GLY A 517 -11.79 2.90 -19.66
N ASN A 518 -12.13 1.63 -19.62
CA ASN A 518 -13.53 1.13 -19.67
C ASN A 518 -14.16 0.75 -18.32
N GLY A 519 -13.47 0.83 -17.22
CA GLY A 519 -14.02 0.84 -15.84
C GLY A 519 -14.93 -0.30 -15.39
N LYS A 520 -15.38 -1.21 -16.23
CA LYS A 520 -16.33 -2.27 -15.85
C LYS A 520 -15.95 -3.67 -16.32
N ASP A 521 -15.34 -3.85 -17.49
CA ASP A 521 -15.15 -5.18 -18.08
C ASP A 521 -13.69 -5.66 -18.11
N HIS A 522 -12.69 -4.74 -18.04
CA HIS A 522 -11.27 -5.06 -17.93
C HIS A 522 -10.61 -4.02 -17.03
N ARG A 523 -10.67 -4.23 -15.76
CA ARG A 523 -10.33 -3.24 -14.73
C ARG A 523 -8.86 -3.06 -14.48
N GLY A 524 -8.03 -3.44 -15.39
CA GLY A 524 -6.60 -3.41 -15.31
C GLY A 524 -6.02 -4.75 -15.73
N THR A 525 -4.83 -4.68 -16.26
CA THR A 525 -4.04 -5.85 -16.63
C THR A 525 -2.58 -5.52 -16.34
N GLN A 526 -1.76 -6.54 -16.20
CA GLN A 526 -0.32 -6.32 -16.14
C GLN A 526 0.20 -6.18 -17.57
N SER A 527 1.17 -5.27 -17.80
CA SER A 527 1.91 -5.21 -19.06
C SER A 527 2.60 -6.53 -19.35
N LEU A 528 3.03 -6.75 -20.58
CA LEU A 528 3.92 -7.86 -20.87
C LEU A 528 5.22 -7.73 -20.09
N PRO A 529 5.81 -8.87 -19.66
CA PRO A 529 7.11 -8.86 -19.02
C PRO A 529 8.15 -8.23 -19.94
N THR A 530 8.75 -7.14 -19.47
CA THR A 530 9.64 -6.28 -20.25
C THR A 530 11.05 -6.32 -19.67
N GLU A 531 12.01 -6.79 -20.48
CA GLU A 531 13.42 -6.73 -20.12
C GLU A 531 13.92 -5.29 -20.18
N MET A 532 14.57 -4.84 -19.12
CA MET A 532 15.22 -3.55 -18.99
C MET A 532 16.74 -3.71 -19.07
N SER A 533 17.38 -2.89 -19.88
CA SER A 533 18.84 -2.79 -19.99
C SER A 533 19.26 -1.35 -20.27
N LEU A 534 20.55 -1.04 -20.15
CA LEU A 534 21.09 0.26 -20.53
C LEU A 534 21.86 0.16 -21.85
N ASP A 535 21.68 1.16 -22.72
CA ASP A 535 22.52 1.33 -23.90
C ASP A 535 23.89 1.93 -23.56
N SER A 536 24.74 2.13 -24.56
CA SER A 536 26.08 2.72 -24.40
C SER A 536 26.08 4.17 -23.87
N ASN A 537 24.95 4.85 -23.89
CA ASN A 537 24.75 6.21 -23.39
C ASN A 537 24.03 6.24 -22.03
N ASN A 538 23.92 5.09 -21.37
CA ASN A 538 23.15 4.92 -20.15
C ASN A 538 21.67 5.36 -20.30
N ARG A 539 21.03 5.04 -21.43
CA ARG A 539 19.58 5.21 -21.63
C ARG A 539 18.89 3.86 -21.48
N MET A 540 17.69 3.87 -20.92
CA MET A 540 16.91 2.65 -20.71
C MET A 540 16.48 2.06 -22.05
N CYS A 541 16.69 0.76 -22.21
CA CYS A 541 16.16 -0.05 -23.27
C CYS A 541 15.04 -0.95 -22.73
N PHE A 542 13.96 -1.09 -23.50
CA PHE A 542 12.78 -1.89 -23.18
C PHE A 542 12.55 -2.95 -24.26
N ARG A 543 12.66 -4.22 -23.90
CA ARG A 543 12.42 -5.35 -24.80
C ARG A 543 11.34 -6.25 -24.24
N PRO A 544 10.36 -6.72 -25.07
CA PRO A 544 9.54 -7.85 -24.62
C PRO A 544 10.44 -9.07 -24.43
N ILE A 545 10.23 -9.82 -23.35
CA ILE A 545 11.09 -10.98 -23.07
C ILE A 545 11.02 -12.02 -24.20
N ARG A 546 12.14 -12.70 -24.44
CA ARG A 546 12.25 -13.72 -25.50
C ARG A 546 11.31 -14.91 -25.30
N GLU A 547 10.93 -15.22 -24.07
CA GLU A 547 10.03 -16.32 -23.72
C GLU A 547 8.62 -16.16 -24.33
N LEU A 548 8.19 -14.95 -24.66
CA LEU A 548 6.94 -14.67 -25.38
C LEU A 548 6.93 -15.32 -26.79
N GLU A 549 8.08 -15.50 -27.42
CA GLU A 549 8.21 -16.11 -28.73
C GLU A 549 7.74 -17.58 -28.75
N THR A 550 7.74 -18.24 -27.57
CA THR A 550 7.20 -19.61 -27.43
C THR A 550 5.68 -19.69 -27.67
N LEU A 551 4.98 -18.57 -27.65
CA LEU A 551 3.57 -18.50 -27.95
C LEU A 551 3.27 -18.35 -29.46
N ARG A 552 4.28 -18.00 -30.28
CA ARG A 552 4.12 -17.76 -31.72
C ARG A 552 3.76 -19.02 -32.47
N TYR A 553 2.85 -18.89 -33.47
CA TYR A 553 2.54 -19.90 -34.46
C TYR A 553 1.95 -19.27 -35.74
N ALA A 554 1.80 -20.05 -36.83
CA ALA A 554 1.23 -19.61 -38.10
C ALA A 554 1.92 -18.33 -38.65
N GLU A 555 3.25 -18.37 -38.67
CA GLU A 555 4.08 -17.27 -39.19
C GLU A 555 3.70 -16.91 -40.65
N LYS A 556 3.67 -15.61 -40.90
CA LYS A 556 3.55 -15.00 -42.23
C LYS A 556 4.51 -13.84 -42.33
N GLU A 557 5.09 -13.67 -43.51
CA GLU A 557 6.04 -12.59 -43.76
C GLU A 557 5.77 -11.97 -45.16
N LYS A 558 5.91 -10.66 -45.21
CA LYS A 558 5.99 -9.89 -46.45
C LYS A 558 7.21 -8.99 -46.41
N THR A 559 7.92 -8.90 -47.53
CA THR A 559 9.10 -8.06 -47.66
C THR A 559 8.92 -7.06 -48.80
N PHE A 560 9.62 -5.93 -48.71
CA PHE A 560 9.66 -4.90 -49.74
C PHE A 560 8.28 -4.39 -50.18
N ILE A 561 7.41 -4.05 -49.21
CA ILE A 561 6.07 -3.51 -49.47
C ILE A 561 6.21 -2.04 -49.84
N GLN A 562 5.78 -1.69 -51.04
CA GLN A 562 5.81 -0.34 -51.58
C GLN A 562 4.49 0.38 -51.28
N MET A 563 4.53 1.34 -50.37
CA MET A 563 3.38 2.19 -50.03
C MET A 563 3.46 3.49 -50.81
N LYS A 564 2.39 3.90 -51.47
CA LYS A 564 2.28 5.19 -52.11
C LYS A 564 1.96 6.28 -51.09
N LYS A 565 2.39 7.51 -51.37
CA LYS A 565 2.02 8.69 -50.63
C LYS A 565 0.52 8.74 -50.37
N ASP A 566 0.14 9.10 -49.12
CA ASP A 566 -1.26 9.24 -48.68
C ASP A 566 -2.13 8.00 -48.96
N SER A 567 -1.53 6.80 -48.91
CA SER A 567 -2.22 5.53 -49.15
C SER A 567 -2.41 4.75 -47.83
N ALA A 568 -3.43 3.88 -47.87
CA ALA A 568 -3.62 2.83 -46.89
C ALA A 568 -3.83 1.50 -47.62
N GLU A 569 -3.23 0.41 -47.14
CA GLU A 569 -3.25 -0.91 -47.75
C GLU A 569 -3.65 -1.98 -46.74
N LEU A 570 -4.71 -2.70 -47.00
CA LEU A 570 -5.14 -3.84 -46.21
C LEU A 570 -4.22 -5.05 -46.50
N ILE A 571 -3.73 -5.68 -45.44
CA ILE A 571 -2.89 -6.87 -45.53
C ILE A 571 -3.77 -8.12 -45.34
N ASP A 572 -4.35 -8.62 -46.43
CA ASP A 572 -5.38 -9.66 -46.40
C ASP A 572 -4.94 -10.96 -45.73
N GLU A 573 -3.70 -11.35 -45.90
CA GLU A 573 -3.18 -12.62 -45.39
C GLU A 573 -2.92 -12.59 -43.88
N MET A 574 -2.72 -11.39 -43.27
CA MET A 574 -2.38 -11.20 -41.86
C MET A 574 -3.61 -10.70 -41.11
N LYS A 575 -4.19 -11.57 -40.28
CA LYS A 575 -5.37 -11.25 -39.50
C LYS A 575 -5.38 -12.00 -38.17
N GLY A 576 -5.75 -11.31 -37.11
CA GLY A 576 -5.86 -11.86 -35.77
C GLY A 576 -6.07 -10.76 -34.73
N ASP A 577 -6.81 -11.09 -33.70
CA ASP A 577 -6.99 -10.27 -32.50
C ASP A 577 -6.14 -10.80 -31.31
N HIS A 578 -5.37 -11.88 -31.54
CA HIS A 578 -4.34 -12.39 -30.68
C HIS A 578 -3.09 -12.69 -31.49
N CYS A 579 -2.22 -11.68 -31.65
CA CYS A 579 -1.09 -11.78 -32.56
C CYS A 579 0.08 -10.91 -32.11
N GLU A 580 1.26 -11.24 -32.64
CA GLU A 580 2.43 -10.39 -32.62
C GLU A 580 2.74 -9.97 -34.07
N ILE A 581 3.12 -8.71 -34.24
CA ILE A 581 3.51 -8.12 -35.52
C ILE A 581 4.88 -7.47 -35.34
N GLU A 582 5.81 -7.73 -36.26
CA GLU A 582 7.06 -7.01 -36.36
C GLU A 582 7.12 -6.21 -37.65
N LEU A 583 7.29 -4.89 -37.53
CA LEU A 583 7.40 -3.98 -38.67
C LEU A 583 8.80 -3.38 -38.69
N VAL A 584 9.53 -3.62 -39.80
CA VAL A 584 10.90 -3.12 -39.99
C VAL A 584 10.97 -2.22 -41.22
N ILE A 585 11.56 -0.99 -41.00
CA ILE A 585 11.73 0.00 -42.04
C ILE A 585 13.15 0.55 -41.95
N ALA A 586 14.00 0.25 -42.93
CA ALA A 586 15.39 0.66 -42.97
C ALA A 586 15.56 2.17 -43.22
N ASN A 587 14.67 2.77 -44.02
CA ASN A 587 14.72 4.19 -44.34
C ASN A 587 13.34 4.84 -44.18
N THR A 588 13.16 5.48 -43.03
CA THR A 588 11.90 6.10 -42.64
C THR A 588 11.65 7.49 -43.22
N GLY A 589 12.68 8.13 -43.82
CA GLY A 589 12.56 9.55 -44.20
C GLY A 589 12.21 10.45 -42.99
N ASN A 590 11.60 11.61 -43.24
CA ASN A 590 11.23 12.57 -42.19
C ASN A 590 9.70 12.66 -41.98
N ARG A 591 8.94 11.58 -42.14
CA ARG A 591 7.48 11.64 -42.24
C ARG A 591 6.78 10.67 -41.33
N SER A 592 5.46 10.92 -41.13
CA SER A 592 4.58 10.07 -40.31
C SER A 592 4.06 8.89 -41.13
N PHE A 593 4.07 7.70 -40.55
CA PHE A 593 3.56 6.45 -41.11
C PHE A 593 3.19 5.49 -39.99
N GLY A 594 2.61 4.37 -40.31
CA GLY A 594 2.29 3.37 -39.30
C GLY A 594 1.41 2.22 -39.78
N ILE A 595 0.74 1.64 -38.81
CA ILE A 595 -0.09 0.46 -38.97
C ILE A 595 -1.38 0.60 -38.15
N ASP A 596 -2.50 0.24 -38.70
CA ASP A 596 -3.77 0.13 -38.02
C ASP A 596 -4.05 -1.36 -37.74
N VAL A 597 -4.30 -1.71 -36.49
CA VAL A 597 -4.67 -3.06 -36.04
C VAL A 597 -6.12 -3.11 -35.59
N LEU A 598 -6.70 -4.27 -35.44
CA LEU A 598 -8.10 -4.44 -35.04
C LEU A 598 -9.06 -3.65 -35.97
N CYS A 599 -8.76 -3.62 -37.26
CA CYS A 599 -9.61 -3.02 -38.29
C CYS A 599 -10.81 -3.90 -38.66
N ASN A 600 -11.83 -3.28 -39.24
CA ASN A 600 -12.92 -3.99 -39.93
C ASN A 600 -12.45 -4.62 -41.27
N ASP A 601 -13.36 -5.28 -41.99
CA ASP A 601 -13.03 -5.95 -43.23
C ASP A 601 -12.58 -5.01 -44.37
N GLU A 602 -12.88 -3.71 -44.26
CA GLU A 602 -12.41 -2.68 -45.19
C GLU A 602 -11.09 -2.03 -44.76
N GLY A 603 -10.43 -2.54 -43.73
CA GLY A 603 -9.18 -1.97 -43.23
C GLY A 603 -9.35 -0.63 -42.51
N ARG A 604 -10.56 -0.32 -42.03
CA ARG A 604 -10.90 0.95 -41.37
C ARG A 604 -11.31 0.72 -39.91
N ASP A 605 -11.44 1.81 -39.17
CA ASP A 605 -11.91 1.83 -37.78
C ASP A 605 -11.06 0.93 -36.87
N GLY A 606 -9.75 0.88 -37.15
CA GLY A 606 -8.73 0.20 -36.35
C GLY A 606 -8.24 1.02 -35.16
N LEU A 607 -7.34 0.44 -34.34
CA LEU A 607 -6.48 1.14 -33.42
C LEU A 607 -5.23 1.55 -34.20
N ARG A 608 -5.00 2.85 -34.27
CA ARG A 608 -3.86 3.41 -35.02
C ARG A 608 -2.59 3.44 -34.22
N ILE A 609 -1.52 2.90 -34.79
CA ILE A 609 -0.15 2.99 -34.30
C ILE A 609 0.61 3.87 -35.28
N LYS A 610 1.07 5.03 -34.85
CA LYS A 610 1.70 6.04 -35.69
C LYS A 610 3.04 6.50 -35.13
N VAL A 611 4.09 6.46 -35.94
CA VAL A 611 5.33 7.15 -35.65
C VAL A 611 5.19 8.58 -36.18
N ASN A 612 5.06 9.53 -35.25
CA ASN A 612 4.90 10.94 -35.55
C ASN A 612 6.26 11.65 -35.45
N ARG A 613 6.94 11.79 -36.58
CA ARG A 613 8.29 12.37 -36.67
C ARG A 613 8.33 13.87 -36.35
N GLU A 614 7.27 14.59 -36.65
CA GLU A 614 7.20 16.05 -36.40
C GLU A 614 7.11 16.35 -34.90
N LYS A 615 6.42 15.50 -34.16
CA LYS A 615 6.20 15.67 -32.73
C LYS A 615 7.15 14.84 -31.87
N ASN A 616 7.98 13.99 -32.48
CA ASN A 616 8.82 12.99 -31.77
C ASN A 616 8.01 12.10 -30.83
N LEU A 617 6.91 11.55 -31.36
CA LEU A 617 5.98 10.69 -30.58
C LEU A 617 5.75 9.35 -31.26
N LEU A 618 5.62 8.31 -30.45
CA LEU A 618 4.91 7.09 -30.80
C LEU A 618 3.48 7.24 -30.29
N GLU A 619 2.52 7.33 -31.22
CA GLU A 619 1.09 7.43 -30.93
C GLU A 619 0.46 6.02 -31.10
N VAL A 620 -0.26 5.54 -30.06
CA VAL A 620 -0.94 4.23 -30.05
C VAL A 620 -2.37 4.44 -29.56
N GLY A 621 -3.33 4.44 -30.47
CA GLY A 621 -4.72 4.75 -30.15
C GLY A 621 -4.86 6.15 -29.53
N ASP A 622 -5.33 6.23 -28.31
CA ASP A 622 -5.48 7.45 -27.52
C ASP A 622 -4.27 7.74 -26.59
N GLN A 623 -3.23 6.88 -26.66
CA GLN A 623 -2.00 7.00 -25.87
C GLN A 623 -0.85 7.47 -26.74
N ASN A 624 0.17 8.05 -26.11
CA ASN A 624 1.41 8.39 -26.80
C ASN A 624 2.61 8.41 -25.86
N GLY A 625 3.81 8.25 -26.38
CA GLY A 625 5.06 8.35 -25.64
C GLY A 625 6.13 9.06 -26.45
N ASP A 626 7.06 9.72 -25.79
CA ASP A 626 8.20 10.38 -26.43
C ASP A 626 9.05 9.35 -27.18
N PHE A 627 9.23 9.56 -28.46
CA PHE A 627 9.99 8.66 -29.31
C PHE A 627 10.73 9.43 -30.41
N ILE A 628 12.03 9.57 -30.23
CA ILE A 628 12.91 10.20 -31.20
C ILE A 628 13.52 9.13 -32.09
N LEU A 629 13.23 9.21 -33.36
CA LEU A 629 13.86 8.40 -34.40
C LEU A 629 14.86 9.27 -35.16
N GLU A 630 16.14 9.01 -35.02
CA GLU A 630 17.19 9.83 -35.62
C GLU A 630 17.19 9.74 -37.17
N SER A 631 17.84 10.70 -37.80
CA SER A 631 17.95 10.70 -39.28
C SER A 631 18.80 9.51 -39.74
N GLY A 632 18.22 8.65 -40.60
CA GLY A 632 18.86 7.43 -41.07
C GLY A 632 18.81 6.24 -40.11
N GLU A 633 18.23 6.41 -38.94
CA GLU A 633 17.98 5.31 -38.03
C GLU A 633 16.85 4.41 -38.57
N PRO A 634 17.05 3.08 -38.63
CA PRO A 634 15.97 2.17 -38.98
C PRO A 634 14.93 2.12 -37.87
N LEU A 635 13.67 1.85 -38.25
CA LEU A 635 12.60 1.60 -37.31
C LEU A 635 12.36 0.10 -37.16
N SER A 636 12.19 -0.35 -35.93
CA SER A 636 11.64 -1.65 -35.61
C SER A 636 10.49 -1.46 -34.59
N LEU A 637 9.29 -1.90 -34.97
CA LEU A 637 8.14 -1.99 -34.05
C LEU A 637 7.82 -3.44 -33.77
N ARG A 638 7.75 -3.83 -32.51
CA ARG A 638 7.11 -5.07 -32.08
C ARG A 638 5.76 -4.73 -31.46
N ILE A 639 4.71 -5.27 -32.00
CA ILE A 639 3.33 -4.94 -31.67
C ILE A 639 2.62 -6.20 -31.20
N PHE A 640 2.12 -6.20 -29.99
CA PHE A 640 1.35 -7.28 -29.40
C PHE A 640 -0.11 -6.87 -29.33
N VAL A 641 -0.98 -7.67 -29.93
CA VAL A 641 -2.43 -7.49 -29.92
C VAL A 641 -3.04 -8.64 -29.15
N ASP A 642 -3.75 -8.34 -28.08
CA ASP A 642 -4.39 -9.36 -27.21
C ASP A 642 -5.82 -8.94 -26.90
N ALA A 643 -6.76 -9.43 -27.72
CA ALA A 643 -8.15 -9.02 -27.78
C ALA A 643 -8.31 -7.51 -28.05
N CYS A 644 -8.54 -6.72 -27.01
CA CYS A 644 -8.66 -5.27 -27.12
C CYS A 644 -7.39 -4.52 -26.73
N LEU A 645 -6.39 -5.19 -26.19
CA LEU A 645 -5.13 -4.60 -25.72
C LEU A 645 -4.11 -4.55 -26.86
N VAL A 646 -3.36 -3.47 -26.92
CA VAL A 646 -2.28 -3.29 -27.89
C VAL A 646 -1.08 -2.70 -27.17
N GLU A 647 0.02 -3.46 -27.11
CA GLU A 647 1.29 -3.02 -26.53
C GLU A 647 2.36 -2.96 -27.61
N VAL A 648 3.06 -1.81 -27.72
CA VAL A 648 3.97 -1.49 -28.82
C VAL A 648 5.34 -1.13 -28.27
N PHE A 649 6.36 -1.87 -28.70
CA PHE A 649 7.77 -1.58 -28.43
C PHE A 649 8.42 -0.97 -29.67
N ALA A 650 9.01 0.20 -29.54
CA ALA A 650 9.64 0.94 -30.65
C ALA A 650 11.13 1.10 -30.42
N ASN A 651 11.95 0.51 -31.33
CA ASN A 651 13.43 0.54 -31.29
C ASN A 651 14.04 0.23 -29.91
N GLU A 652 13.32 -0.52 -29.07
CA GLU A 652 13.71 -0.76 -27.68
C GLU A 652 13.83 0.54 -26.82
N LYS A 653 13.49 1.70 -27.37
CA LYS A 653 13.59 3.00 -26.71
C LYS A 653 12.33 3.39 -25.95
N GLN A 654 11.17 2.88 -26.37
CA GLN A 654 9.88 3.23 -25.78
C GLN A 654 8.91 2.05 -25.86
N VAL A 655 8.06 1.95 -24.85
CA VAL A 655 6.88 1.08 -24.83
C VAL A 655 5.63 1.93 -24.61
N VAL A 656 4.58 1.68 -25.38
CA VAL A 656 3.28 2.35 -25.23
C VAL A 656 2.18 1.30 -25.31
N MET A 657 1.26 1.33 -24.37
CA MET A 657 0.13 0.42 -24.30
C MET A 657 -1.20 1.19 -24.40
N ALA A 658 -2.13 0.68 -25.18
CA ALA A 658 -3.47 1.22 -25.33
C ALA A 658 -4.53 0.11 -25.38
N ASP A 659 -5.78 0.48 -25.19
CA ASP A 659 -6.91 -0.43 -25.40
C ASP A 659 -7.91 0.14 -26.43
N LYS A 660 -8.46 -0.73 -27.22
CA LYS A 660 -9.56 -0.39 -28.13
C LYS A 660 -10.90 -0.70 -27.49
N LYS A 661 -11.69 0.34 -27.24
CA LYS A 661 -13.06 0.17 -26.75
C LYS A 661 -13.88 -0.69 -27.70
N ARG A 662 -14.45 -1.76 -27.16
CA ARG A 662 -15.29 -2.68 -27.93
C ARG A 662 -16.67 -2.76 -27.27
N PRO A 663 -17.75 -2.30 -27.96
CA PRO A 663 -19.12 -2.47 -27.47
C PRO A 663 -19.47 -3.94 -27.32
N ALA A 664 -20.16 -4.31 -26.24
CA ALA A 664 -20.63 -5.68 -26.04
C ALA A 664 -21.43 -6.18 -27.25
N GLY A 665 -21.16 -7.41 -27.71
CA GLY A 665 -21.81 -8.01 -28.89
C GLY A 665 -21.35 -7.48 -30.24
N SER A 666 -20.33 -6.62 -30.30
CA SER A 666 -19.75 -6.22 -31.59
C SER A 666 -18.89 -7.34 -32.18
N LYS A 667 -18.90 -7.47 -33.53
CA LYS A 667 -18.02 -8.43 -34.23
C LYS A 667 -16.56 -8.16 -33.91
N ILE A 668 -15.78 -9.24 -33.83
CA ILE A 668 -14.33 -9.19 -33.73
C ILE A 668 -13.80 -8.47 -34.97
N LYS A 669 -12.97 -7.48 -34.79
CA LYS A 669 -12.22 -6.78 -35.79
C LYS A 669 -10.79 -7.26 -35.69
N ASP A 670 -10.30 -7.91 -36.70
CA ASP A 670 -9.02 -8.64 -36.70
C ASP A 670 -8.09 -8.27 -37.87
N ARG A 671 -8.50 -7.24 -38.67
CA ARG A 671 -7.74 -6.90 -39.88
C ARG A 671 -6.61 -5.91 -39.54
N ILE A 672 -5.60 -5.92 -40.41
CA ILE A 672 -4.39 -5.09 -40.30
C ILE A 672 -4.27 -4.27 -41.57
N ALA A 673 -4.05 -2.98 -41.47
CA ALA A 673 -3.82 -2.09 -42.59
C ALA A 673 -2.56 -1.21 -42.34
N LEU A 674 -1.71 -1.12 -43.36
CA LEU A 674 -0.57 -0.20 -43.34
C LEU A 674 -1.01 1.18 -43.85
N PHE A 675 -0.39 2.24 -43.42
CA PHE A 675 -0.60 3.57 -44.01
C PHE A 675 0.70 4.34 -44.15
N SER A 676 0.79 5.14 -45.19
CA SER A 676 1.85 6.15 -45.40
C SER A 676 1.25 7.53 -45.39
N GLY A 677 2.00 8.50 -44.86
CA GLY A 677 1.64 9.92 -44.93
C GLY A 677 2.13 10.57 -46.23
N GLU A 678 2.71 11.74 -46.13
CA GLU A 678 3.02 12.67 -47.22
C GLU A 678 4.07 12.18 -48.26
N SER A 679 4.58 10.94 -48.17
CA SER A 679 5.53 10.34 -49.15
C SER A 679 5.32 8.85 -49.36
N ASP A 680 5.94 8.39 -50.45
CA ASP A 680 6.15 6.98 -50.70
C ASP A 680 7.01 6.40 -49.56
N LEU A 681 6.68 5.18 -49.13
CA LEU A 681 7.36 4.47 -48.06
C LEU A 681 7.67 3.03 -48.54
N LEU A 682 8.89 2.58 -48.32
CA LEU A 682 9.27 1.19 -48.48
C LEU A 682 9.33 0.54 -47.09
N ILE A 683 8.51 -0.47 -46.87
CA ILE A 683 8.58 -1.33 -45.71
C ILE A 683 9.46 -2.52 -46.05
N ASP A 684 10.56 -2.68 -45.37
CA ASP A 684 11.52 -3.74 -45.66
C ASP A 684 10.99 -5.11 -45.27
N ARG A 685 10.32 -5.20 -44.09
CA ARG A 685 9.74 -6.45 -43.59
C ARG A 685 8.53 -6.22 -42.72
N LEU A 686 7.53 -7.02 -42.90
CA LEU A 686 6.36 -7.15 -42.06
C LEU A 686 6.20 -8.63 -41.71
N SER A 687 6.44 -9.02 -40.48
CA SER A 687 6.24 -10.37 -39.97
C SER A 687 5.05 -10.41 -39.03
N PHE A 688 4.32 -11.51 -39.04
CA PHE A 688 3.09 -11.71 -38.29
C PHE A 688 3.07 -13.13 -37.73
N TRP A 689 2.72 -13.25 -36.45
CA TRP A 689 2.48 -14.53 -35.79
C TRP A 689 1.14 -14.47 -35.06
N LYS A 690 0.38 -15.55 -35.11
CA LYS A 690 -0.68 -15.76 -34.12
C LYS A 690 -0.07 -16.15 -32.77
N MET A 691 -0.73 -15.77 -31.71
CA MET A 691 -0.28 -16.08 -30.36
C MET A 691 -1.19 -17.11 -29.68
N LYS A 692 -0.57 -18.12 -29.03
CA LYS A 692 -1.29 -19.10 -28.21
C LYS A 692 -1.67 -18.49 -26.88
N SER A 693 -2.68 -19.05 -26.23
CA SER A 693 -2.99 -18.72 -24.84
C SER A 693 -1.84 -19.13 -23.93
N SER A 694 -1.53 -18.27 -22.96
CA SER A 694 -0.65 -18.56 -21.83
C SER A 694 -1.41 -19.22 -20.67
N TYR A 695 -2.73 -19.30 -20.75
CA TYR A 695 -3.61 -19.94 -19.78
C TYR A 695 -3.98 -21.36 -20.24
N HIS A 696 -3.99 -22.28 -19.27
CA HIS A 696 -4.33 -23.69 -19.50
C HIS A 696 -5.66 -24.06 -18.86
#